data_ead339a8025c5c9e67bcee1f0b9af48f
#
_entry.id   ead339a8025c5c9e67bcee1f0b9af48f
#
_cell.length_a   1.000
_cell.length_b   1.000
_cell.length_c   1.000
_cell.angle_alpha   90.00
_cell.angle_beta   90.00
_cell.angle_gamma   90.00
#
_symmetry.space_group_name_H-M   'P 1'
#
loop_
_entity.id
_entity.type
_entity.pdbx_description
1 polymer ?
#
loop_
_entity_poly.entity_id
_entity_poly.type
_entity_poly.pdbx_seq_one_letter_code
_entity_poly.pdbx_strand_id
1 'polypeptide(L)'
;MYKMRNDALVTRVRNTPLAKEPTLDDVLKHIPGMKQTADGSLEVNGLGAPTIYLNDKKATSAELSHLDVKLIDEIELITTPGAKYDATTGAVLRILTRRTDEGIFGKMQVYDQLSEVNTNHEELTLGWVTKNISLTGFYGYTDNRYNVHQPQEALVRAKDGEYLFGTDRHGKNKANYNATELNFDWLLSKQHEVGIQWEGLWLNGGRSEKQQQYYRYPNPTGEDTNSEMKLSDADGEMKYFDAESQQWGHQRSHHFNLFHLAKWSKHLSSQIYLDYARNKDSDSQPITEKEGSEMQETLNRSNSNYDIYSGRIEVKQLFSDKHSINYGGEWSLMEGKGKTESSADMLGTTEYKNHDTKTAAYLQYQGEAGRWSWWAGIRYEHLTSRYTNLSEESPDNMERHYDQWFPSFGITLKEPSWHHSLSFRTTTARPSFSQLSGNIYYTSRFQYQISNPKLQPVNTYRLTYSVQWKDFMGMLRYTRIDHSIMYIHEVPEDKPVRYVSTFMNFNKMQKYMAYLNWGHVFDCWRPNAHASITYQRFSVNDHGELISYNGATWNASFDNYFTLPNDYQLSLSYSFDNGGQVGKTKFSPTQNWSLGANKSWMDGRLQVAFSANDLFHQQLFKERTHEHAVDFSQTEDYKLWSYKLTITWKFNKRKGRYNGMNSAEDELNRL
;
A
#
# COMPACT_ATOMS: atom_id res chain seq x y z
N MET A 1 -16.09 -15.03 16.36
CA MET A 1 -15.59 -13.72 15.93
C MET A 1 -15.33 -13.72 14.41
N TYR A 2 -14.65 -14.71 13.89
CA TYR A 2 -14.32 -14.87 12.48
C TYR A 2 -15.18 -15.96 11.83
N LYS A 3 -15.66 -15.73 10.62
CA LYS A 3 -16.43 -16.72 9.83
C LYS A 3 -16.25 -16.49 8.34
N MET A 4 -16.43 -17.54 7.53
CA MET A 4 -16.50 -17.42 6.07
C MET A 4 -17.92 -17.09 5.63
N ARG A 5 -18.08 -16.14 4.70
CA ARG A 5 -19.33 -15.85 3.98
C ARG A 5 -18.99 -15.81 2.50
N ASN A 6 -19.40 -16.84 1.76
CA ASN A 6 -18.94 -17.06 0.39
C ASN A 6 -17.42 -17.17 0.36
N ASP A 7 -16.72 -16.30 -0.36
CA ASP A 7 -15.26 -16.17 -0.48
C ASP A 7 -14.65 -15.11 0.45
N ALA A 8 -15.46 -14.47 1.30
CA ALA A 8 -15.03 -13.44 2.22
C ALA A 8 -14.78 -14.00 3.63
N LEU A 9 -13.68 -13.59 4.25
CA LEU A 9 -13.47 -13.74 5.67
C LEU A 9 -14.18 -12.61 6.41
N VAL A 10 -15.20 -12.92 7.16
CA VAL A 10 -16.01 -11.96 7.92
C VAL A 10 -15.48 -11.88 9.35
N THR A 11 -15.04 -10.72 9.75
CA THR A 11 -14.69 -10.37 11.13
C THR A 11 -15.82 -9.57 11.75
N ARG A 12 -16.48 -10.13 12.76
CA ARG A 12 -17.52 -9.41 13.49
C ARG A 12 -16.87 -8.44 14.45
N VAL A 13 -17.19 -7.14 14.32
CA VAL A 13 -16.70 -6.07 15.20
C VAL A 13 -17.71 -5.81 16.32
N ARG A 14 -18.98 -5.67 15.97
CA ARG A 14 -20.06 -5.40 16.91
C ARG A 14 -20.13 -6.43 18.05
N ASN A 15 -20.27 -5.94 19.30
CA ASN A 15 -20.32 -6.73 20.52
C ASN A 15 -19.08 -7.62 20.72
N THR A 16 -17.94 -7.18 20.19
CA THR A 16 -16.62 -7.79 20.42
C THR A 16 -15.66 -6.74 20.99
N PRO A 17 -14.49 -7.09 21.52
CA PRO A 17 -13.48 -6.13 21.95
C PRO A 17 -13.06 -5.18 20.84
N LEU A 18 -13.05 -5.62 19.58
CA LEU A 18 -12.70 -4.77 18.46
C LEU A 18 -13.58 -3.52 18.34
N ALA A 19 -14.84 -3.56 18.79
CA ALA A 19 -15.72 -2.38 18.84
C ALA A 19 -15.24 -1.30 19.81
N LYS A 20 -14.26 -1.59 20.64
CA LYS A 20 -13.72 -0.67 21.65
C LYS A 20 -12.32 -0.17 21.27
N GLU A 21 -11.74 -0.66 20.15
CA GLU A 21 -10.49 -0.13 19.64
C GLU A 21 -10.61 1.38 19.32
N PRO A 22 -9.53 2.16 19.54
CA PRO A 22 -9.60 3.62 19.37
C PRO A 22 -9.76 4.03 17.91
N THR A 23 -9.10 3.32 17.00
CA THR A 23 -9.08 3.65 15.56
C THR A 23 -9.45 2.44 14.70
N LEU A 24 -9.81 2.70 13.47
CA LEU A 24 -10.01 1.63 12.49
C LEU A 24 -8.72 0.84 12.25
N ASP A 25 -7.57 1.49 12.14
CA ASP A 25 -6.28 0.83 11.93
C ASP A 25 -5.97 -0.16 13.05
N ASP A 26 -6.31 0.17 14.30
CA ASP A 26 -6.14 -0.76 15.42
C ASP A 26 -7.07 -1.97 15.28
N VAL A 27 -8.27 -1.82 14.72
CA VAL A 27 -9.14 -2.95 14.38
C VAL A 27 -8.56 -3.80 13.25
N LEU A 28 -8.05 -3.14 12.19
CA LEU A 28 -7.54 -3.83 11.00
C LEU A 28 -6.31 -4.69 11.28
N LYS A 29 -5.43 -4.29 12.18
CA LYS A 29 -4.28 -5.09 12.64
C LYS A 29 -4.68 -6.47 13.15
N HIS A 30 -5.91 -6.59 13.65
CA HIS A 30 -6.43 -7.82 14.25
C HIS A 30 -7.29 -8.65 13.29
N ILE A 31 -7.39 -8.27 12.03
CA ILE A 31 -8.07 -9.06 11.01
C ILE A 31 -7.13 -10.16 10.51
N PRO A 32 -7.56 -11.44 10.57
CA PRO A 32 -6.74 -12.54 10.07
C PRO A 32 -6.38 -12.35 8.59
N GLY A 33 -5.08 -12.47 8.28
CA GLY A 33 -4.56 -12.24 6.93
C GLY A 33 -4.06 -10.82 6.67
N MET A 34 -4.25 -9.89 7.61
CA MET A 34 -3.59 -8.58 7.59
C MET A 34 -2.21 -8.66 8.23
N LYS A 35 -1.26 -7.89 7.75
CA LYS A 35 0.04 -7.69 8.39
C LYS A 35 0.48 -6.23 8.27
N GLN A 36 1.32 -5.79 9.21
CA GLN A 36 1.95 -4.48 9.14
C GLN A 36 3.28 -4.58 8.39
N THR A 37 3.53 -3.66 7.47
CA THR A 37 4.77 -3.54 6.69
C THR A 37 5.84 -2.75 7.47
N ALA A 38 7.05 -2.68 6.93
CA ALA A 38 8.18 -1.97 7.53
C ALA A 38 7.92 -0.48 7.77
N ASP A 39 7.16 0.16 6.89
CA ASP A 39 6.76 1.57 6.98
C ASP A 39 5.53 1.80 7.88
N GLY A 40 4.99 0.74 8.50
CA GLY A 40 3.84 0.79 9.39
C GLY A 40 2.49 0.70 8.69
N SER A 41 2.43 0.61 7.36
CA SER A 41 1.19 0.43 6.61
C SER A 41 0.62 -0.99 6.79
N LEU A 42 -0.65 -1.18 6.40
CA LEU A 42 -1.33 -2.46 6.52
C LEU A 42 -1.52 -3.09 5.15
N GLU A 43 -1.16 -4.35 5.00
CA GLU A 43 -1.38 -5.13 3.79
C GLU A 43 -2.03 -6.48 4.07
N VAL A 44 -2.62 -7.06 3.05
CA VAL A 44 -3.09 -8.44 3.06
C VAL A 44 -1.97 -9.35 2.62
N ASN A 45 -1.69 -10.42 3.38
CA ASN A 45 -0.59 -11.35 3.12
C ASN A 45 -0.49 -11.75 1.64
N GLY A 46 0.58 -11.28 0.98
CA GLY A 46 0.90 -11.56 -0.42
C GLY A 46 -0.03 -10.93 -1.46
N LEU A 47 -0.84 -9.92 -1.08
CA LEU A 47 -1.78 -9.23 -1.97
C LEU A 47 -1.60 -7.71 -2.01
N GLY A 48 -0.71 -7.15 -1.18
CA GLY A 48 -0.52 -5.72 -0.99
C GLY A 48 -1.63 -5.05 -0.18
N ALA A 49 -1.68 -3.74 -0.22
CA ALA A 49 -2.71 -2.96 0.47
C ALA A 49 -4.11 -3.28 -0.10
N PRO A 50 -5.12 -3.53 0.75
CA PRO A 50 -6.48 -3.79 0.27
C PRO A 50 -7.17 -2.49 -0.14
N THR A 51 -7.99 -2.56 -1.17
CA THR A 51 -8.97 -1.50 -1.43
C THR A 51 -10.10 -1.59 -0.41
N ILE A 52 -10.38 -0.49 0.30
CA ILE A 52 -11.36 -0.48 1.39
C ILE A 52 -12.69 0.08 0.88
N TYR A 53 -13.76 -0.63 1.19
CA TYR A 53 -15.14 -0.23 0.88
C TYR A 53 -15.93 -0.03 2.18
N LEU A 54 -16.61 1.10 2.31
CA LEU A 54 -17.51 1.42 3.40
C LEU A 54 -18.95 1.35 2.91
N ASN A 55 -19.73 0.33 3.35
CA ASN A 55 -21.10 0.10 2.90
C ASN A 55 -21.26 0.00 1.37
N ASP A 56 -20.40 -0.77 0.71
CA ASP A 56 -20.33 -0.94 -0.75
C ASP A 56 -19.79 0.24 -1.55
N LYS A 57 -19.33 1.31 -0.90
CA LYS A 57 -18.65 2.45 -1.46
C LYS A 57 -17.15 2.33 -1.21
N LYS A 58 -16.31 2.59 -2.20
CA LYS A 58 -14.86 2.71 -2.02
C LYS A 58 -14.57 3.90 -1.09
N ALA A 59 -13.91 3.65 0.02
CA ALA A 59 -13.69 4.66 1.06
C ALA A 59 -12.40 5.41 0.84
N THR A 60 -12.38 6.69 1.17
CA THR A 60 -11.17 7.51 1.20
C THR A 60 -10.41 7.34 2.50
N SER A 61 -9.12 7.71 2.51
CA SER A 61 -8.32 7.68 3.74
C SER A 61 -8.89 8.59 4.83
N ALA A 62 -9.46 9.73 4.44
CA ALA A 62 -10.09 10.66 5.38
C ALA A 62 -11.35 10.03 6.01
N GLU A 63 -12.23 9.40 5.22
CA GLU A 63 -13.42 8.70 5.75
C GLU A 63 -13.05 7.58 6.73
N LEU A 64 -11.98 6.85 6.43
CA LEU A 64 -11.51 5.77 7.28
C LEU A 64 -10.93 6.29 8.60
N SER A 65 -10.17 7.39 8.57
CA SER A 65 -9.57 7.98 9.76
C SER A 65 -10.60 8.44 10.77
N HIS A 66 -11.72 9.01 10.32
CA HIS A 66 -12.77 9.49 11.21
C HIS A 66 -13.92 8.51 11.48
N LEU A 67 -13.86 7.31 10.91
CA LEU A 67 -14.89 6.28 11.13
C LEU A 67 -14.94 5.87 12.61
N ASP A 68 -16.14 6.00 13.23
CA ASP A 68 -16.33 5.47 14.58
C ASP A 68 -16.41 3.95 14.54
N VAL A 69 -15.41 3.28 15.12
CA VAL A 69 -15.33 1.81 15.23
C VAL A 69 -16.60 1.20 15.82
N LYS A 70 -17.27 1.89 16.75
CA LYS A 70 -18.54 1.41 17.36
C LYS A 70 -19.70 1.30 16.38
N LEU A 71 -19.62 1.99 15.24
CA LEU A 71 -20.63 1.90 14.17
C LEU A 71 -20.40 0.70 13.27
N ILE A 72 -19.25 0.07 13.32
CA ILE A 72 -18.92 -1.08 12.49
C ILE A 72 -19.65 -2.31 13.01
N ASP A 73 -20.44 -2.95 12.16
CA ASP A 73 -21.04 -4.25 12.46
C ASP A 73 -20.06 -5.37 12.17
N GLU A 74 -19.51 -5.40 10.97
CA GLU A 74 -18.57 -6.43 10.52
C GLU A 74 -17.65 -5.89 9.41
N ILE A 75 -16.49 -6.54 9.26
CA ILE A 75 -15.52 -6.29 8.20
C ILE A 75 -15.35 -7.59 7.41
N GLU A 76 -15.49 -7.51 6.09
CA GLU A 76 -15.29 -8.62 5.18
C GLU A 76 -13.98 -8.46 4.43
N LEU A 77 -13.05 -9.39 4.60
CA LEU A 77 -11.84 -9.48 3.80
C LEU A 77 -12.09 -10.41 2.62
N ILE A 78 -12.09 -9.87 1.41
CA ILE A 78 -12.26 -10.59 0.14
C ILE A 78 -10.88 -10.67 -0.53
N THR A 79 -10.28 -11.85 -0.52
CA THR A 79 -8.96 -12.08 -1.11
C THR A 79 -9.01 -12.44 -2.60
N THR A 80 -10.21 -12.63 -3.14
CA THR A 80 -10.47 -12.89 -4.56
C THR A 80 -11.65 -12.05 -5.02
N PRO A 81 -11.51 -10.72 -5.13
CA PRO A 81 -12.60 -9.83 -5.54
C PRO A 81 -13.07 -10.18 -6.96
N GLY A 82 -14.40 -10.10 -7.23
CA GLY A 82 -14.99 -10.39 -8.54
C GLY A 82 -14.75 -9.29 -9.59
N ALA A 83 -15.27 -9.49 -10.81
CA ALA A 83 -15.03 -8.63 -11.98
C ALA A 83 -15.57 -7.18 -11.86
N LYS A 84 -16.50 -6.94 -10.92
CA LYS A 84 -17.01 -5.59 -10.63
C LYS A 84 -15.95 -4.68 -10.02
N TYR A 85 -14.91 -5.23 -9.39
CA TYR A 85 -13.79 -4.47 -8.86
C TYR A 85 -12.75 -4.24 -9.95
N ASP A 86 -11.98 -3.16 -9.85
CA ASP A 86 -10.92 -2.87 -10.81
C ASP A 86 -9.92 -4.02 -10.93
N ALA A 87 -9.31 -4.16 -12.11
CA ALA A 87 -8.33 -5.22 -12.35
C ALA A 87 -7.05 -5.03 -11.54
N THR A 88 -6.74 -3.82 -11.05
CA THR A 88 -5.60 -3.54 -10.17
C THR A 88 -5.85 -3.98 -8.73
N THR A 89 -7.10 -4.18 -8.30
CA THR A 89 -7.47 -4.52 -6.93
C THR A 89 -6.96 -5.91 -6.53
N GLY A 90 -6.00 -6.01 -5.63
CA GLY A 90 -5.45 -7.28 -5.13
C GLY A 90 -6.35 -7.96 -4.11
N ALA A 91 -6.90 -7.20 -3.17
CA ALA A 91 -7.82 -7.62 -2.13
C ALA A 91 -8.81 -6.49 -1.80
N VAL A 92 -9.94 -6.83 -1.21
CA VAL A 92 -10.97 -5.86 -0.78
C VAL A 92 -11.29 -6.06 0.68
N LEU A 93 -11.36 -4.96 1.44
CA LEU A 93 -11.96 -4.90 2.76
C LEU A 93 -13.31 -4.18 2.64
N ARG A 94 -14.42 -4.86 2.94
CA ARG A 94 -15.73 -4.23 3.05
C ARG A 94 -16.08 -4.02 4.51
N ILE A 95 -16.23 -2.77 4.90
CA ILE A 95 -16.62 -2.35 6.24
C ILE A 95 -18.12 -2.05 6.20
N LEU A 96 -18.90 -2.83 6.93
CA LEU A 96 -20.34 -2.66 7.03
C LEU A 96 -20.69 -1.95 8.34
N THR A 97 -21.39 -0.81 8.23
CA THR A 97 -21.76 0.03 9.37
C THR A 97 -23.28 0.13 9.52
N ARG A 98 -23.71 0.43 10.74
CA ARG A 98 -25.12 0.68 11.03
C ARG A 98 -25.58 2.04 10.51
N ARG A 99 -26.86 2.15 10.18
CA ARG A 99 -27.51 3.44 9.95
C ARG A 99 -27.56 4.26 11.24
N THR A 100 -27.45 5.56 11.10
CA THR A 100 -27.45 6.52 12.21
C THR A 100 -28.75 7.31 12.25
N ASP A 101 -29.10 7.78 13.44
CA ASP A 101 -30.25 8.65 13.68
C ASP A 101 -30.01 10.08 13.20
N GLU A 102 -31.08 10.88 13.06
CA GLU A 102 -31.03 12.29 12.68
C GLU A 102 -30.41 13.18 13.78
N GLY A 103 -29.78 14.30 13.42
CA GLY A 103 -29.27 15.36 14.29
C GLY A 103 -27.80 15.73 14.05
N ILE A 104 -27.26 16.50 14.99
CA ILE A 104 -25.86 16.96 14.96
C ILE A 104 -24.97 15.96 15.71
N PHE A 105 -23.76 15.71 15.19
CA PHE A 105 -22.74 14.88 15.82
C PHE A 105 -21.36 15.48 15.64
N GLY A 106 -20.42 15.06 16.48
CA GLY A 106 -19.03 15.42 16.31
C GLY A 106 -18.09 14.43 17.00
N LYS A 107 -16.87 14.37 16.49
CA LYS A 107 -15.74 13.61 17.02
C LYS A 107 -14.52 14.52 17.05
N MET A 108 -13.83 14.54 18.18
CA MET A 108 -12.50 15.11 18.29
C MET A 108 -11.56 14.01 18.77
N GLN A 109 -10.42 13.89 18.13
CA GLN A 109 -9.39 12.94 18.51
C GLN A 109 -8.05 13.64 18.49
N VAL A 110 -7.25 13.37 19.50
CA VAL A 110 -5.86 13.79 19.56
C VAL A 110 -5.02 12.58 19.96
N TYR A 111 -3.84 12.44 19.36
CA TYR A 111 -2.85 11.52 19.86
C TYR A 111 -1.45 12.11 19.84
N ASP A 112 -0.66 11.68 20.79
CA ASP A 112 0.78 11.88 20.84
C ASP A 112 1.48 10.51 20.82
N GLN A 113 2.40 10.35 19.89
CA GLN A 113 3.19 9.15 19.72
C GLN A 113 4.66 9.48 19.94
N LEU A 114 5.22 8.91 20.98
CA LEU A 114 6.63 9.00 21.32
C LEU A 114 7.38 7.82 20.71
N SER A 115 8.40 8.11 19.94
CA SER A 115 9.49 7.20 19.56
C SER A 115 10.81 7.90 19.86
N GLU A 116 11.83 7.88 19.00
CA GLU A 116 12.99 8.80 19.15
C GLU A 116 12.57 10.27 19.05
N VAL A 117 11.50 10.55 18.29
CA VAL A 117 10.90 11.88 18.12
C VAL A 117 9.40 11.77 18.19
N ASN A 118 8.73 12.87 18.59
CA ASN A 118 7.28 12.87 18.73
C ASN A 118 6.57 13.09 17.39
N THR A 119 5.48 12.34 17.19
CA THR A 119 4.47 12.56 16.17
C THR A 119 3.16 12.93 16.82
N ASN A 120 2.56 14.06 16.40
CA ASN A 120 1.30 14.56 16.93
C ASN A 120 0.22 14.50 15.85
N HIS A 121 -1.00 14.21 16.28
CA HIS A 121 -2.17 14.20 15.39
C HIS A 121 -3.38 14.78 16.09
N GLU A 122 -4.11 15.60 15.35
CA GLU A 122 -5.35 16.23 15.79
C GLU A 122 -6.39 16.12 14.70
N GLU A 123 -7.61 15.71 15.04
CA GLU A 123 -8.71 15.67 14.08
C GLU A 123 -10.02 16.16 14.67
N LEU A 124 -10.84 16.77 13.83
CA LEU A 124 -12.19 17.21 14.12
C LEU A 124 -13.15 16.80 13.01
N THR A 125 -14.20 16.09 13.38
CA THR A 125 -15.33 15.80 12.50
C THR A 125 -16.59 16.45 13.06
N LEU A 126 -17.32 17.14 12.21
CA LEU A 126 -18.64 17.69 12.52
C LEU A 126 -19.63 17.26 11.45
N GLY A 127 -20.86 16.95 11.87
CA GLY A 127 -21.86 16.55 10.91
C GLY A 127 -23.28 16.90 11.36
N TRP A 128 -24.13 17.07 10.37
CA TRP A 128 -25.56 17.30 10.51
C TRP A 128 -26.32 16.38 9.56
N VAL A 129 -27.21 15.58 10.12
CA VAL A 129 -28.00 14.59 9.37
C VAL A 129 -29.47 14.82 9.65
N THR A 130 -30.24 14.93 8.58
CA THR A 130 -31.71 14.95 8.59
C THR A 130 -32.22 13.72 7.86
N LYS A 131 -33.54 13.58 7.73
CA LYS A 131 -34.15 12.51 6.96
C LYS A 131 -33.64 12.45 5.50
N ASN A 132 -33.43 13.61 4.88
CA ASN A 132 -33.13 13.71 3.46
C ASN A 132 -31.72 14.25 3.16
N ILE A 133 -31.11 14.99 4.06
CA ILE A 133 -29.84 15.68 3.84
C ILE A 133 -28.82 15.20 4.88
N SER A 134 -27.59 15.00 4.44
CA SER A 134 -26.42 14.81 5.29
C SER A 134 -25.32 15.80 4.87
N LEU A 135 -24.76 16.52 5.83
CA LEU A 135 -23.60 17.36 5.66
C LEU A 135 -22.54 16.93 6.67
N THR A 136 -21.32 16.66 6.21
CA THR A 136 -20.20 16.28 7.08
C THR A 136 -18.95 17.04 6.67
N GLY A 137 -18.25 17.58 7.64
CA GLY A 137 -16.94 18.20 7.48
C GLY A 137 -15.91 17.51 8.37
N PHE A 138 -14.73 17.28 7.82
CA PHE A 138 -13.57 16.73 8.51
C PHE A 138 -12.37 17.65 8.29
N TYR A 139 -11.56 17.81 9.33
CA TYR A 139 -10.24 18.40 9.27
C TYR A 139 -9.29 17.58 10.14
N GLY A 140 -8.12 17.22 9.60
CA GLY A 140 -7.05 16.54 10.30
C GLY A 140 -5.72 17.24 10.08
N TYR A 141 -4.92 17.33 11.14
CA TYR A 141 -3.55 17.79 11.11
C TYR A 141 -2.63 16.73 11.72
N THR A 142 -1.49 16.49 11.07
CA THR A 142 -0.46 15.58 11.59
C THR A 142 0.92 16.23 11.42
N ASP A 143 1.67 16.34 12.50
CA ASP A 143 3.11 16.63 12.49
C ASP A 143 3.84 15.30 12.65
N ASN A 144 4.19 14.68 11.51
CA ASN A 144 4.87 13.39 11.47
C ASN A 144 6.37 13.59 11.46
N ARG A 145 7.06 12.97 12.42
CA ARG A 145 8.50 13.02 12.54
C ARG A 145 9.04 11.63 12.81
N TYR A 146 10.11 11.26 12.13
CA TYR A 146 10.83 10.03 12.41
C TYR A 146 12.30 10.13 11.98
N ASN A 147 13.15 9.41 12.67
CA ASN A 147 14.54 9.24 12.31
C ASN A 147 14.70 7.92 11.56
N VAL A 148 15.67 7.87 10.68
CA VAL A 148 16.08 6.66 9.98
C VAL A 148 17.59 6.51 10.02
N HIS A 149 18.06 5.30 10.29
CA HIS A 149 19.43 4.89 10.12
C HIS A 149 19.48 3.80 9.05
N GLN A 150 20.25 4.04 8.00
CA GLN A 150 20.21 3.22 6.80
C GLN A 150 21.64 3.00 6.23
N PRO A 151 22.44 2.11 6.85
CA PRO A 151 23.68 1.67 6.24
C PRO A 151 23.40 0.77 5.04
N GLN A 152 24.12 1.01 3.94
CA GLN A 152 24.06 0.22 2.72
C GLN A 152 25.46 -0.03 2.16
N GLU A 153 25.61 -1.16 1.47
CA GLU A 153 26.82 -1.54 0.76
C GLU A 153 26.49 -2.15 -0.60
N ALA A 154 27.33 -1.85 -1.58
CA ALA A 154 27.28 -2.45 -2.92
C ALA A 154 28.68 -2.93 -3.32
N LEU A 155 28.83 -4.24 -3.53
CA LEU A 155 30.00 -4.83 -4.16
C LEU A 155 29.74 -4.90 -5.66
N VAL A 156 30.46 -4.12 -6.43
CA VAL A 156 30.27 -3.94 -7.87
C VAL A 156 31.40 -4.65 -8.62
N ARG A 157 31.00 -5.57 -9.51
CA ARG A 157 31.94 -6.33 -10.37
C ARG A 157 31.99 -5.67 -11.75
N ALA A 158 33.10 -5.00 -12.03
CA ALA A 158 33.37 -4.42 -13.33
C ALA A 158 34.46 -5.24 -14.07
N LYS A 159 34.67 -4.96 -15.35
CA LYS A 159 35.65 -5.69 -16.19
C LYS A 159 37.08 -5.62 -15.66
N ASP A 160 37.43 -4.58 -14.92
CA ASP A 160 38.78 -4.28 -14.41
C ASP A 160 38.94 -4.56 -12.91
N GLY A 161 37.91 -5.13 -12.25
CA GLY A 161 38.01 -5.55 -10.86
C GLY A 161 36.74 -5.32 -10.04
N GLU A 162 36.85 -5.56 -8.73
CA GLU A 162 35.77 -5.41 -7.79
C GLU A 162 35.88 -4.07 -7.04
N TYR A 163 34.77 -3.35 -6.98
CA TYR A 163 34.61 -2.06 -6.33
C TYR A 163 33.65 -2.20 -5.16
N LEU A 164 34.02 -1.66 -4.01
CA LEU A 164 33.11 -1.56 -2.86
C LEU A 164 32.67 -0.12 -2.69
N PHE A 165 31.35 0.08 -2.63
CA PHE A 165 30.73 1.36 -2.29
C PHE A 165 29.84 1.18 -1.06
N GLY A 166 29.97 2.08 -0.10
CA GLY A 166 29.14 2.03 1.09
C GLY A 166 28.70 3.41 1.53
N THR A 167 27.56 3.44 2.22
CA THR A 167 26.98 4.65 2.79
C THR A 167 26.40 4.33 4.15
N ASP A 168 26.80 5.05 5.18
CA ASP A 168 26.13 5.08 6.47
C ASP A 168 25.30 6.36 6.56
N ARG A 169 23.96 6.20 6.50
CA ARG A 169 23.00 7.30 6.35
C ARG A 169 22.18 7.50 7.62
N HIS A 170 22.21 8.72 8.15
CA HIS A 170 21.36 9.17 9.24
C HIS A 170 20.39 10.25 8.75
N GLY A 171 19.13 9.95 8.71
CA GLY A 171 18.07 10.83 8.22
C GLY A 171 17.15 11.31 9.35
N LYS A 172 16.72 12.57 9.27
CA LYS A 172 15.66 13.15 10.08
C LYS A 172 14.54 13.61 9.14
N ASN A 173 13.38 12.98 9.27
CA ASN A 173 12.23 13.29 8.45
C ASN A 173 11.24 14.12 9.24
N LYS A 174 10.63 15.10 8.58
CA LYS A 174 9.54 15.93 9.10
C LYS A 174 8.53 16.19 7.99
N ALA A 175 7.26 15.87 8.25
CA ALA A 175 6.19 16.14 7.30
C ALA A 175 4.93 16.62 8.04
N ASN A 176 4.36 17.72 7.59
CA ASN A 176 3.11 18.26 8.10
C ASN A 176 2.02 17.96 7.08
N TYR A 177 1.00 17.22 7.50
CA TYR A 177 -0.16 16.84 6.70
C TYR A 177 -1.37 17.63 7.18
N ASN A 178 -2.06 18.28 6.26
CA ASN A 178 -3.38 18.84 6.48
C ASN A 178 -4.34 18.14 5.53
N ALA A 179 -5.37 17.49 6.06
CA ALA A 179 -6.41 16.84 5.29
C ALA A 179 -7.77 17.49 5.62
N THR A 180 -8.56 17.75 4.60
CA THR A 180 -9.91 18.31 4.74
C THR A 180 -10.85 17.53 3.84
N GLU A 181 -12.06 17.26 4.34
CA GLU A 181 -13.12 16.62 3.56
C GLU A 181 -14.46 17.32 3.83
N LEU A 182 -15.22 17.57 2.78
CA LEU A 182 -16.57 18.10 2.84
C LEU A 182 -17.49 17.20 2.01
N ASN A 183 -18.53 16.66 2.65
CA ASN A 183 -19.51 15.76 2.03
C ASN A 183 -20.90 16.36 2.14
N PHE A 184 -21.61 16.36 1.05
CA PHE A 184 -23.02 16.70 0.97
C PHE A 184 -23.79 15.60 0.25
N ASP A 185 -24.83 15.04 0.90
CA ASP A 185 -25.71 14.04 0.35
C ASP A 185 -27.15 14.51 0.43
N TRP A 186 -27.89 14.23 -0.63
CA TRP A 186 -29.30 14.56 -0.72
C TRP A 186 -30.12 13.40 -1.25
N LEU A 187 -31.00 12.87 -0.40
CA LEU A 187 -32.00 11.88 -0.76
C LEU A 187 -33.16 12.60 -1.45
N LEU A 188 -33.12 12.70 -2.78
CA LEU A 188 -34.14 13.37 -3.60
C LEU A 188 -35.48 12.66 -3.45
N SER A 189 -35.48 11.34 -3.32
CA SER A 189 -36.63 10.50 -3.08
C SER A 189 -36.21 9.19 -2.39
N LYS A 190 -37.15 8.30 -2.06
CA LYS A 190 -36.80 6.94 -1.58
C LYS A 190 -35.99 6.12 -2.59
N GLN A 191 -35.95 6.56 -3.84
CA GLN A 191 -35.36 5.84 -4.96
C GLN A 191 -34.11 6.50 -5.53
N HIS A 192 -33.90 7.80 -5.26
CA HIS A 192 -32.82 8.58 -5.86
C HIS A 192 -32.04 9.34 -4.79
N GLU A 193 -30.73 9.18 -4.80
CA GLU A 193 -29.79 9.89 -3.95
C GLU A 193 -28.68 10.50 -4.82
N VAL A 194 -28.30 11.74 -4.53
CA VAL A 194 -27.18 12.44 -5.16
C VAL A 194 -26.27 12.98 -4.08
N GLY A 195 -24.99 13.12 -4.38
CA GLY A 195 -24.07 13.75 -3.46
C GLY A 195 -22.84 14.27 -4.15
N ILE A 196 -22.17 15.18 -3.45
CA ILE A 196 -20.90 15.77 -3.86
C ILE A 196 -19.92 15.69 -2.70
N GLN A 197 -18.68 15.39 -3.01
CA GLN A 197 -17.56 15.39 -2.07
C GLN A 197 -16.43 16.26 -2.61
N TRP A 198 -15.76 16.92 -1.71
CA TRP A 198 -14.46 17.53 -1.95
C TRP A 198 -13.48 17.08 -0.87
N GLU A 199 -12.29 16.68 -1.33
CA GLU A 199 -11.14 16.37 -0.49
C GLU A 199 -9.97 17.27 -0.87
N GLY A 200 -9.25 17.74 0.15
CA GLY A 200 -8.02 18.49 0.00
C GLY A 200 -6.93 17.89 0.88
N LEU A 201 -5.74 17.67 0.32
CA LEU A 201 -4.54 17.24 1.02
C LEU A 201 -3.42 18.24 0.75
N TRP A 202 -2.81 18.74 1.81
CA TRP A 202 -1.62 19.59 1.76
C TRP A 202 -0.54 18.96 2.61
N LEU A 203 0.53 18.53 1.95
CA LEU A 203 1.71 18.00 2.60
C LEU A 203 2.86 18.99 2.39
N ASN A 204 3.52 19.33 3.48
CA ASN A 204 4.79 20.06 3.44
C ASN A 204 5.77 19.25 4.27
N GLY A 205 6.87 18.85 3.66
CA GLY A 205 7.80 17.99 4.36
C GLY A 205 9.20 18.07 3.80
N GLY A 206 10.12 17.52 4.57
CA GLY A 206 11.49 17.44 4.16
C GLY A 206 12.26 16.39 4.94
N ARG A 207 13.43 16.12 4.42
CA ARG A 207 14.39 15.18 4.97
C ARG A 207 15.74 15.85 5.05
N SER A 208 16.35 15.83 6.23
CA SER A 208 17.75 16.23 6.41
C SER A 208 18.58 14.97 6.65
N GLU A 209 19.60 14.76 5.85
CA GLU A 209 20.45 13.58 5.94
C GLU A 209 21.91 13.97 6.12
N LYS A 210 22.59 13.20 6.96
CA LYS A 210 24.05 13.15 7.04
C LYS A 210 24.49 11.75 6.65
N GLN A 211 25.45 11.68 5.78
CA GLN A 211 25.95 10.43 5.23
C GLN A 211 27.46 10.41 5.35
N GLN A 212 28.00 9.32 5.90
CA GLN A 212 29.40 8.98 5.71
C GLN A 212 29.45 7.96 4.58
N GLN A 213 30.10 8.32 3.49
CA GLN A 213 30.25 7.46 2.34
C GLN A 213 31.70 6.94 2.29
N TYR A 214 31.86 5.73 1.80
CA TYR A 214 33.17 5.14 1.61
C TYR A 214 33.22 4.32 0.34
N TYR A 215 34.42 4.22 -0.23
CA TYR A 215 34.65 3.44 -1.41
C TYR A 215 36.04 2.83 -1.41
N ARG A 216 36.17 1.74 -2.15
CA ARG A 216 37.44 1.06 -2.41
C ARG A 216 37.49 0.64 -3.86
N TYR A 217 38.58 0.98 -4.53
CA TYR A 217 38.89 0.55 -5.88
C TYR A 217 39.76 -0.70 -5.87
N PRO A 218 39.69 -1.57 -6.91
CA PRO A 218 40.60 -2.70 -7.03
C PRO A 218 42.04 -2.23 -7.16
N ASN A 219 42.96 -3.01 -6.64
CA ASN A 219 44.39 -2.73 -6.82
C ASN A 219 44.78 -2.99 -8.29
N PRO A 220 45.47 -2.09 -8.99
CA PRO A 220 45.80 -2.26 -10.42
C PRO A 220 46.87 -3.33 -10.72
N THR A 221 47.41 -4.03 -9.73
CA THR A 221 48.37 -5.10 -9.92
C THR A 221 47.68 -6.44 -9.96
N GLY A 222 47.46 -6.95 -11.19
CA GLY A 222 46.82 -8.24 -11.41
C GLY A 222 47.65 -9.41 -10.93
N GLU A 223 46.99 -10.34 -10.29
CA GLU A 223 47.18 -11.79 -10.41
C GLU A 223 45.88 -12.47 -10.01
N ASP A 224 45.39 -13.37 -10.89
CA ASP A 224 44.21 -14.18 -10.67
C ASP A 224 44.26 -14.93 -9.35
N THR A 225 43.29 -14.67 -8.47
CA THR A 225 43.03 -15.60 -7.36
C THR A 225 41.58 -16.07 -7.40
N ASN A 226 41.43 -17.31 -7.90
CA ASN A 226 40.26 -18.16 -7.67
C ASN A 226 40.14 -18.46 -6.17
N SER A 227 39.37 -17.70 -5.41
CA SER A 227 38.93 -18.14 -4.09
C SER A 227 37.74 -17.28 -3.63
N GLU A 228 36.81 -17.90 -2.94
CA GLU A 228 35.70 -17.26 -2.23
C GLU A 228 36.25 -16.14 -1.31
N MET A 229 36.23 -14.90 -1.80
CA MET A 229 36.83 -13.76 -1.13
C MET A 229 35.91 -13.28 -0.02
N LYS A 230 36.40 -13.36 1.21
CA LYS A 230 35.79 -12.62 2.32
C LYS A 230 35.98 -11.11 2.06
N LEU A 231 34.98 -10.31 2.35
CA LEU A 231 34.98 -8.84 2.24
C LEU A 231 36.21 -8.13 2.85
N SER A 232 37.05 -8.83 3.62
CA SER A 232 38.26 -8.34 4.29
C SER A 232 39.52 -8.35 3.41
N ASP A 233 39.54 -8.95 2.22
CA ASP A 233 40.78 -9.32 1.53
C ASP A 233 41.06 -8.56 0.22
N ALA A 234 40.25 -7.52 -0.11
CA ALA A 234 40.55 -6.70 -1.28
C ALA A 234 41.57 -5.61 -0.96
N ASP A 235 42.72 -5.62 -1.64
CA ASP A 235 43.94 -4.86 -1.38
C ASP A 235 43.91 -3.32 -1.62
N GLY A 236 42.74 -2.72 -1.84
CA GLY A 236 42.59 -1.28 -2.03
C GLY A 236 42.44 -0.51 -0.71
N GLU A 237 43.00 0.69 -0.62
CA GLU A 237 42.80 1.58 0.52
C GLU A 237 41.34 2.09 0.55
N MET A 238 40.70 2.02 1.72
CA MET A 238 39.38 2.60 1.95
C MET A 238 39.46 4.11 1.99
N LYS A 239 38.64 4.76 1.14
CA LYS A 239 38.52 6.23 1.14
C LYS A 239 37.17 6.61 1.68
N TYR A 240 37.11 7.70 2.43
CA TYR A 240 35.90 8.20 3.08
C TYR A 240 35.64 9.64 2.67
N PHE A 241 34.35 9.98 2.55
CA PHE A 241 33.89 11.33 2.38
C PHE A 241 32.53 11.54 3.04
N ASP A 242 32.22 12.76 3.38
CA ASP A 242 30.95 13.11 4.00
C ASP A 242 30.01 13.72 2.96
N ALA A 243 28.73 13.41 3.09
CA ALA A 243 27.68 14.05 2.31
C ALA A 243 26.56 14.54 3.22
N GLU A 244 26.04 15.70 2.92
CA GLU A 244 24.85 16.25 3.58
C GLU A 244 23.80 16.56 2.52
N SER A 245 22.55 16.20 2.78
CA SER A 245 21.43 16.59 1.93
C SER A 245 20.29 17.16 2.75
N GLN A 246 19.56 18.11 2.16
CA GLN A 246 18.35 18.68 2.73
C GLN A 246 17.29 18.70 1.63
N GLN A 247 16.31 17.83 1.76
CA GLN A 247 15.20 17.75 0.84
C GLN A 247 13.99 18.49 1.42
N TRP A 248 13.31 19.27 0.60
CA TRP A 248 12.04 19.90 0.93
C TRP A 248 11.07 19.75 -0.22
N GLY A 249 9.86 19.31 0.11
CA GLY A 249 8.79 19.09 -0.86
C GLY A 249 7.44 19.62 -0.39
N HIS A 250 6.58 19.89 -1.37
CA HIS A 250 5.21 20.31 -1.18
C HIS A 250 4.31 19.50 -2.11
N GLN A 251 3.34 18.81 -1.54
CA GLN A 251 2.30 18.14 -2.31
C GLN A 251 0.95 18.79 -2.02
N ARG A 252 0.16 19.02 -3.07
CA ARG A 252 -1.20 19.54 -2.99
C ARG A 252 -2.10 18.69 -3.86
N SER A 253 -3.09 18.05 -3.24
CA SER A 253 -4.06 17.24 -3.93
C SER A 253 -5.47 17.76 -3.66
N HIS A 254 -6.28 17.82 -4.71
CA HIS A 254 -7.70 18.13 -4.63
C HIS A 254 -8.45 17.07 -5.41
N HIS A 255 -9.51 16.54 -4.82
CA HIS A 255 -10.38 15.56 -5.45
C HIS A 255 -11.83 15.99 -5.28
N PHE A 256 -12.59 15.94 -6.35
CA PHE A 256 -14.03 16.20 -6.40
C PHE A 256 -14.72 14.95 -6.91
N ASN A 257 -15.73 14.51 -6.21
CA ASN A 257 -16.58 13.39 -6.60
C ASN A 257 -18.04 13.83 -6.65
N LEU A 258 -18.75 13.41 -7.69
CA LEU A 258 -20.19 13.56 -7.83
C LEU A 258 -20.77 12.15 -8.05
N PHE A 259 -21.86 11.82 -7.35
CA PHE A 259 -22.52 10.55 -7.54
C PHE A 259 -24.04 10.65 -7.67
N HIS A 260 -24.64 9.65 -8.34
CA HIS A 260 -26.06 9.42 -8.36
C HIS A 260 -26.35 7.93 -8.16
N LEU A 261 -27.14 7.60 -7.12
CA LEU A 261 -27.63 6.27 -6.85
C LEU A 261 -29.11 6.20 -7.17
N ALA A 262 -29.53 5.20 -7.94
CA ALA A 262 -30.92 5.03 -8.34
C ALA A 262 -31.42 3.59 -8.11
N LYS A 263 -32.61 3.45 -7.52
CA LYS A 263 -33.35 2.21 -7.38
C LYS A 263 -34.57 2.29 -8.29
N TRP A 264 -34.43 1.89 -9.55
CA TRP A 264 -35.48 1.97 -10.56
C TRP A 264 -36.67 1.05 -10.26
N SER A 265 -36.36 -0.09 -9.66
CA SER A 265 -37.37 -1.07 -9.22
C SER A 265 -36.82 -1.94 -8.07
N LYS A 266 -37.59 -2.91 -7.60
CA LYS A 266 -37.10 -3.94 -6.66
C LYS A 266 -35.97 -4.79 -7.26
N HIS A 267 -35.88 -4.83 -8.57
CA HIS A 267 -34.98 -5.73 -9.32
C HIS A 267 -33.86 -5.00 -10.06
N LEU A 268 -33.92 -3.67 -10.18
CA LEU A 268 -32.96 -2.90 -10.95
C LEU A 268 -32.48 -1.68 -10.16
N SER A 269 -31.15 -1.55 -10.02
CA SER A 269 -30.50 -0.38 -9.47
C SER A 269 -29.28 0.01 -10.31
N SER A 270 -28.96 1.31 -10.30
CA SER A 270 -27.76 1.84 -10.95
C SER A 270 -27.02 2.83 -10.05
N GLN A 271 -25.73 2.96 -10.28
CA GLN A 271 -24.85 3.89 -9.62
C GLN A 271 -23.98 4.56 -10.69
N ILE A 272 -23.85 5.87 -10.63
CA ILE A 272 -23.02 6.68 -11.53
C ILE A 272 -22.09 7.52 -10.66
N TYR A 273 -20.82 7.55 -11.02
CA TYR A 273 -19.78 8.33 -10.34
C TYR A 273 -18.99 9.13 -11.38
N LEU A 274 -18.69 10.37 -11.07
CA LEU A 274 -17.85 11.27 -11.85
C LEU A 274 -16.82 11.89 -10.93
N ASP A 275 -15.56 11.85 -11.32
CA ASP A 275 -14.47 12.36 -10.52
C ASP A 275 -13.57 13.30 -11.33
N TYR A 276 -13.06 14.30 -10.63
CA TYR A 276 -11.94 15.11 -11.05
C TYR A 276 -10.93 15.17 -9.92
N ALA A 277 -9.68 14.83 -10.19
CA ALA A 277 -8.60 14.98 -9.25
C ALA A 277 -7.43 15.77 -9.86
N ARG A 278 -6.81 16.60 -9.03
CA ARG A 278 -5.60 17.34 -9.39
C ARG A 278 -4.54 17.13 -8.31
N ASN A 279 -3.35 16.71 -8.73
CA ASN A 279 -2.19 16.59 -7.86
C ASN A 279 -1.05 17.47 -8.38
N LYS A 280 -0.43 18.23 -7.49
CA LYS A 280 0.79 19.00 -7.74
C LYS A 280 1.82 18.63 -6.71
N ASP A 281 3.00 18.29 -7.20
CA ASP A 281 4.14 17.96 -6.37
C ASP A 281 5.35 18.79 -6.78
N SER A 282 6.12 19.24 -5.79
CA SER A 282 7.39 19.95 -6.01
C SER A 282 8.39 19.55 -4.94
N ASP A 283 9.60 19.27 -5.37
CA ASP A 283 10.68 18.82 -4.52
C ASP A 283 12.00 19.52 -4.87
N SER A 284 12.85 19.79 -3.88
CA SER A 284 14.17 20.37 -4.03
C SER A 284 15.13 19.72 -3.05
N GLN A 285 16.25 19.22 -3.56
CA GLN A 285 17.26 18.49 -2.80
C GLN A 285 18.66 19.02 -3.13
N PRO A 286 19.19 19.99 -2.39
CA PRO A 286 20.62 20.28 -2.37
C PRO A 286 21.38 19.14 -1.69
N ILE A 287 22.50 18.73 -2.28
CA ILE A 287 23.43 17.72 -1.79
C ILE A 287 24.82 18.34 -1.80
N THR A 288 25.54 18.26 -0.69
CA THR A 288 26.92 18.70 -0.57
C THR A 288 27.79 17.51 -0.23
N GLU A 289 28.76 17.17 -1.06
CA GLU A 289 29.73 16.10 -0.84
C GLU A 289 31.09 16.71 -0.59
N LYS A 290 31.81 16.22 0.45
CA LYS A 290 33.09 16.72 0.89
C LYS A 290 34.10 15.59 1.04
N GLU A 291 35.17 15.64 0.25
CA GLU A 291 36.30 14.72 0.32
C GLU A 291 37.61 15.50 0.53
N GLY A 292 38.18 15.45 1.74
CA GLY A 292 39.32 16.27 2.12
C GLY A 292 39.03 17.76 1.99
N SER A 293 39.70 18.44 1.07
CA SER A 293 39.50 19.87 0.75
C SER A 293 38.53 20.09 -0.44
N GLU A 294 38.20 19.05 -1.16
CA GLU A 294 37.29 19.15 -2.31
C GLU A 294 35.82 19.14 -1.84
N MET A 295 35.02 20.01 -2.41
CA MET A 295 33.57 20.12 -2.15
C MET A 295 32.83 20.15 -3.46
N GLN A 296 31.83 19.29 -3.59
CA GLN A 296 30.92 19.23 -4.72
C GLN A 296 29.50 19.53 -4.24
N GLU A 297 28.84 20.45 -4.92
CA GLU A 297 27.43 20.77 -4.65
C GLU A 297 26.57 20.32 -5.83
N THR A 298 25.51 19.60 -5.52
CA THR A 298 24.50 19.15 -6.51
C THR A 298 23.13 19.62 -6.04
N LEU A 299 22.35 20.17 -6.97
CA LEU A 299 20.98 20.58 -6.70
C LEU A 299 20.03 19.82 -7.63
N ASN A 300 19.18 18.99 -7.05
CA ASN A 300 18.08 18.32 -7.75
C ASN A 300 16.78 19.09 -7.48
N ARG A 301 15.97 19.29 -8.52
CA ARG A 301 14.61 19.83 -8.42
C ARG A 301 13.67 18.99 -9.25
N SER A 302 12.49 18.71 -8.71
CA SER A 302 11.43 18.00 -9.44
C SER A 302 10.10 18.72 -9.24
N ASN A 303 9.35 18.85 -10.31
CA ASN A 303 7.99 19.38 -10.28
C ASN A 303 7.11 18.49 -11.14
N SER A 304 5.93 18.14 -10.64
CA SER A 304 4.94 17.41 -11.40
C SER A 304 3.53 17.95 -11.17
N ASN A 305 2.68 17.81 -12.17
CA ASN A 305 1.29 18.21 -12.12
C ASN A 305 0.47 17.18 -12.92
N TYR A 306 -0.57 16.64 -12.28
CA TYR A 306 -1.45 15.64 -12.87
C TYR A 306 -2.89 16.07 -12.71
N ASP A 307 -3.65 15.98 -13.81
CA ASP A 307 -5.11 16.13 -13.83
C ASP A 307 -5.73 14.79 -14.24
N ILE A 308 -6.68 14.29 -13.47
CA ILE A 308 -7.35 13.01 -13.66
C ILE A 308 -8.86 13.25 -13.74
N TYR A 309 -9.48 12.74 -14.80
CA TYR A 309 -10.92 12.72 -14.99
C TYR A 309 -11.37 11.27 -15.06
N SER A 310 -12.42 10.91 -14.35
CA SER A 310 -12.97 9.56 -14.48
C SER A 310 -14.48 9.54 -14.38
N GLY A 311 -15.07 8.50 -14.95
CA GLY A 311 -16.49 8.23 -14.89
C GLY A 311 -16.75 6.73 -14.83
N ARG A 312 -17.71 6.33 -13.99
CA ARG A 312 -18.08 4.92 -13.78
C ARG A 312 -19.58 4.77 -13.69
N ILE A 313 -20.09 3.76 -14.35
CA ILE A 313 -21.47 3.32 -14.24
C ILE A 313 -21.53 1.85 -13.80
N GLU A 314 -22.34 1.56 -12.80
CA GLU A 314 -22.65 0.21 -12.34
C GLU A 314 -24.15 -0.04 -12.38
N VAL A 315 -24.54 -1.20 -12.86
CA VAL A 315 -25.94 -1.64 -12.89
C VAL A 315 -26.03 -3.02 -12.23
N LYS A 316 -26.95 -3.14 -11.29
CA LYS A 316 -27.29 -4.42 -10.66
C LYS A 316 -28.71 -4.79 -11.01
N GLN A 317 -28.88 -5.98 -11.58
CA GLN A 317 -30.17 -6.56 -11.92
C GLN A 317 -30.37 -7.86 -11.13
N LEU A 318 -31.47 -7.92 -10.36
CA LEU A 318 -31.87 -9.09 -9.61
C LEU A 318 -32.90 -9.86 -10.48
N PHE A 319 -32.66 -11.13 -10.73
CA PHE A 319 -33.66 -12.04 -11.33
C PHE A 319 -34.50 -12.70 -10.25
N SER A 320 -33.90 -12.92 -9.08
CA SER A 320 -34.54 -13.42 -7.87
C SER A 320 -33.70 -13.01 -6.66
N ASP A 321 -34.10 -13.34 -5.45
CA ASP A 321 -33.32 -13.13 -4.23
C ASP A 321 -31.98 -13.90 -4.24
N LYS A 322 -31.85 -14.91 -5.12
CA LYS A 322 -30.67 -15.79 -5.20
C LYS A 322 -29.85 -15.59 -6.46
N HIS A 323 -30.33 -14.86 -7.45
CA HIS A 323 -29.69 -14.72 -8.76
C HIS A 323 -29.62 -13.27 -9.19
N SER A 324 -28.42 -12.77 -9.50
CA SER A 324 -28.22 -11.41 -10.00
C SER A 324 -27.12 -11.32 -11.02
N ILE A 325 -27.18 -10.25 -11.84
CA ILE A 325 -26.12 -9.81 -12.71
C ILE A 325 -25.70 -8.41 -12.27
N ASN A 326 -24.40 -8.17 -12.24
CA ASN A 326 -23.77 -6.85 -12.11
C ASN A 326 -23.00 -6.58 -13.41
N TYR A 327 -23.24 -5.45 -14.03
CA TYR A 327 -22.52 -5.03 -15.24
C TYR A 327 -22.30 -3.53 -15.21
N GLY A 328 -21.28 -3.08 -15.94
CA GLY A 328 -20.94 -1.68 -15.93
C GLY A 328 -19.79 -1.34 -16.85
N GLY A 329 -19.46 -0.05 -16.86
CA GLY A 329 -18.35 0.50 -17.59
C GLY A 329 -17.62 1.57 -16.81
N GLU A 330 -16.39 1.83 -17.22
CA GLU A 330 -15.51 2.81 -16.61
C GLU A 330 -14.68 3.48 -17.70
N TRP A 331 -14.44 4.76 -17.53
CA TRP A 331 -13.54 5.55 -18.35
C TRP A 331 -12.68 6.44 -17.44
N SER A 332 -11.39 6.55 -17.76
CA SER A 332 -10.51 7.54 -17.13
C SER A 332 -9.56 8.16 -18.13
N LEU A 333 -9.25 9.42 -17.90
CA LEU A 333 -8.25 10.21 -18.61
C LEU A 333 -7.30 10.82 -17.59
N MET A 334 -6.02 10.58 -17.74
CA MET A 334 -4.97 11.21 -16.96
C MET A 334 -4.05 12.03 -17.87
N GLU A 335 -3.83 13.28 -17.53
CA GLU A 335 -2.88 14.17 -18.15
C GLU A 335 -1.82 14.61 -17.13
N GLY A 336 -0.55 14.31 -17.40
CA GLY A 336 0.56 14.62 -16.50
C GLY A 336 1.65 15.41 -17.22
N LYS A 337 2.29 16.31 -16.47
CA LYS A 337 3.53 17.00 -16.88
C LYS A 337 4.50 16.96 -15.72
N GLY A 338 5.77 16.68 -16.04
CA GLY A 338 6.82 16.73 -15.06
C GLY A 338 8.11 17.33 -15.61
N LYS A 339 8.88 17.93 -14.72
CA LYS A 339 10.21 18.47 -15.01
C LYS A 339 11.15 18.11 -13.87
N THR A 340 12.29 17.54 -14.21
CA THR A 340 13.38 17.27 -13.26
C THR A 340 14.64 17.97 -13.77
N GLU A 341 15.30 18.69 -12.88
CA GLU A 341 16.54 19.42 -13.14
C GLU A 341 17.61 18.94 -12.16
N SER A 342 18.80 18.65 -12.64
CA SER A 342 19.95 18.36 -11.80
C SER A 342 21.14 19.19 -12.25
N SER A 343 21.87 19.75 -11.29
CA SER A 343 23.14 20.46 -11.57
C SER A 343 24.34 19.51 -11.69
N ALA A 344 24.14 18.18 -11.49
CA ALA A 344 25.21 17.21 -11.75
C ALA A 344 25.48 17.12 -13.24
N ASP A 345 26.78 17.19 -13.63
CA ASP A 345 27.26 17.33 -15.01
C ASP A 345 26.70 16.32 -16.02
N MET A 346 26.20 15.17 -15.55
CA MET A 346 25.71 14.08 -16.41
C MET A 346 24.19 13.97 -16.50
N LEU A 347 23.42 14.79 -15.77
CA LEU A 347 21.99 14.55 -15.61
C LEU A 347 21.09 15.56 -16.33
N GLY A 348 21.50 16.81 -16.43
CA GLY A 348 20.78 17.86 -17.16
C GLY A 348 19.32 18.06 -16.73
N THR A 349 18.50 18.45 -17.67
CA THR A 349 17.07 18.69 -17.49
C THR A 349 16.26 17.66 -18.26
N THR A 350 15.31 17.01 -17.60
CA THR A 350 14.30 16.15 -18.25
C THR A 350 12.92 16.78 -18.09
N GLU A 351 12.21 16.97 -19.19
CA GLU A 351 10.82 17.40 -19.19
C GLU A 351 9.96 16.41 -19.98
N TYR A 352 8.81 16.03 -19.43
CA TYR A 352 7.96 15.01 -20.04
C TYR A 352 6.46 15.31 -19.89
N LYS A 353 5.67 14.67 -20.77
CA LYS A 353 4.21 14.60 -20.70
C LYS A 353 3.77 13.15 -20.71
N ASN A 354 2.81 12.83 -19.84
CA ASN A 354 2.08 11.57 -19.81
C ASN A 354 0.61 11.80 -20.18
N HIS A 355 0.05 10.93 -21.01
CA HIS A 355 -1.36 10.95 -21.37
C HIS A 355 -1.85 9.50 -21.41
N ASP A 356 -2.65 9.11 -20.42
CA ASP A 356 -3.22 7.77 -20.32
C ASP A 356 -4.74 7.86 -20.46
N THR A 357 -5.30 7.03 -21.33
CA THR A 357 -6.76 6.85 -21.47
C THR A 357 -7.11 5.39 -21.25
N LYS A 358 -7.95 5.12 -20.27
CA LYS A 358 -8.46 3.78 -19.96
C LYS A 358 -9.96 3.72 -20.20
N THR A 359 -10.41 2.65 -20.86
CA THR A 359 -11.81 2.27 -20.95
C THR A 359 -11.97 0.83 -20.47
N ALA A 360 -13.01 0.54 -19.72
CA ALA A 360 -13.28 -0.80 -19.22
C ALA A 360 -14.77 -1.13 -19.25
N ALA A 361 -15.08 -2.41 -19.44
CA ALA A 361 -16.41 -2.96 -19.30
C ALA A 361 -16.37 -4.30 -18.56
N TYR A 362 -17.38 -4.58 -17.75
CA TYR A 362 -17.44 -5.82 -17.02
C TYR A 362 -18.86 -6.39 -16.94
N LEU A 363 -18.92 -7.71 -16.77
CA LEU A 363 -20.12 -8.47 -16.51
C LEU A 363 -19.80 -9.51 -15.43
N GLN A 364 -20.64 -9.60 -14.40
CA GLN A 364 -20.54 -10.61 -13.37
C GLN A 364 -21.91 -11.16 -13.02
N TYR A 365 -22.07 -12.48 -13.12
CA TYR A 365 -23.23 -13.21 -12.64
C TYR A 365 -22.93 -13.83 -11.28
N GLN A 366 -23.92 -13.86 -10.39
CA GLN A 366 -23.86 -14.58 -9.12
C GLN A 366 -25.16 -15.33 -8.86
N GLY A 367 -25.03 -16.51 -8.24
CA GLY A 367 -26.16 -17.38 -7.99
C GLY A 367 -26.00 -18.24 -6.74
N GLU A 368 -27.14 -18.70 -6.19
CA GLU A 368 -27.20 -19.63 -5.07
C GLU A 368 -28.25 -20.74 -5.33
N ALA A 369 -27.86 -21.99 -5.05
CA ALA A 369 -28.77 -23.13 -5.09
C ALA A 369 -28.41 -24.14 -4.00
N GLY A 370 -29.35 -24.41 -3.10
CA GLY A 370 -29.13 -25.32 -1.97
C GLY A 370 -27.96 -24.87 -1.09
N ARG A 371 -26.91 -25.70 -1.02
CA ARG A 371 -25.70 -25.43 -0.27
C ARG A 371 -24.62 -24.71 -1.09
N TRP A 372 -24.83 -24.53 -2.39
CA TRP A 372 -23.88 -23.96 -3.31
C TRP A 372 -24.16 -22.49 -3.55
N SER A 373 -23.13 -21.70 -3.55
CA SER A 373 -23.12 -20.33 -4.09
C SER A 373 -21.95 -20.18 -5.06
N TRP A 374 -22.15 -19.42 -6.13
CA TRP A 374 -21.13 -19.18 -7.15
C TRP A 374 -21.22 -17.79 -7.72
N TRP A 375 -20.13 -17.34 -8.27
CA TRP A 375 -20.07 -16.15 -9.10
C TRP A 375 -19.06 -16.38 -10.23
N ALA A 376 -19.30 -15.76 -11.37
CA ALA A 376 -18.41 -15.76 -12.51
C ALA A 376 -18.49 -14.39 -13.19
N GLY A 377 -17.36 -13.86 -13.58
CA GLY A 377 -17.28 -12.55 -14.19
C GLY A 377 -16.12 -12.44 -15.16
N ILE A 378 -16.25 -11.48 -16.06
CA ILE A 378 -15.22 -11.10 -17.00
C ILE A 378 -15.17 -9.57 -17.06
N ARG A 379 -13.96 -9.04 -17.08
CA ARG A 379 -13.68 -7.62 -17.29
C ARG A 379 -12.72 -7.48 -18.47
N TYR A 380 -13.01 -6.53 -19.35
CA TYR A 380 -12.13 -6.10 -20.42
C TYR A 380 -11.65 -4.70 -20.13
N GLU A 381 -10.36 -4.43 -20.35
CA GLU A 381 -9.76 -3.10 -20.28
C GLU A 381 -8.95 -2.80 -21.52
N HIS A 382 -9.16 -1.62 -22.07
CA HIS A 382 -8.33 -1.01 -23.09
C HIS A 382 -7.63 0.20 -22.50
N LEU A 383 -6.30 0.19 -22.52
CA LEU A 383 -5.46 1.29 -22.06
C LEU A 383 -4.58 1.79 -23.21
N THR A 384 -4.67 3.08 -23.51
CA THR A 384 -3.69 3.78 -24.34
C THR A 384 -2.84 4.65 -23.44
N SER A 385 -1.53 4.41 -23.45
CA SER A 385 -0.54 5.16 -22.67
C SER A 385 0.45 5.82 -23.61
N ARG A 386 0.56 7.14 -23.52
CA ARG A 386 1.47 7.95 -24.32
C ARG A 386 2.43 8.72 -23.42
N TYR A 387 3.72 8.47 -23.59
CA TYR A 387 4.81 9.22 -23.00
C TYR A 387 5.47 10.09 -24.07
N THR A 388 5.70 11.36 -23.77
CA THR A 388 6.41 12.30 -24.64
C THR A 388 7.55 12.93 -23.87
N ASN A 389 8.78 12.70 -24.26
CA ASN A 389 9.94 13.43 -23.76
C ASN A 389 10.04 14.77 -24.50
N LEU A 390 10.07 15.86 -23.74
CA LEU A 390 10.17 17.23 -24.26
C LEU A 390 11.60 17.79 -24.21
N SER A 391 12.56 17.01 -23.66
CA SER A 391 13.97 17.43 -23.57
C SER A 391 14.62 17.40 -24.96
N GLU A 392 15.47 18.37 -25.25
CA GLU A 392 16.09 18.55 -26.59
C GLU A 392 17.04 17.40 -26.98
N GLU A 393 17.60 16.68 -26.00
CA GLU A 393 18.66 15.69 -26.23
C GLU A 393 18.16 14.26 -26.56
N SER A 394 16.89 13.93 -26.35
CA SER A 394 16.35 12.61 -26.68
C SER A 394 14.84 12.62 -26.84
N PRO A 395 14.33 12.72 -28.08
CA PRO A 395 12.88 12.68 -28.36
C PRO A 395 12.35 11.23 -28.34
N ASP A 396 12.47 10.53 -27.22
CA ASP A 396 11.88 9.19 -27.06
C ASP A 396 10.38 9.31 -26.75
N ASN A 397 9.60 9.40 -27.82
CA ASN A 397 8.14 9.35 -27.73
C ASN A 397 7.68 7.91 -27.79
N MET A 398 6.80 7.52 -26.87
CA MET A 398 6.30 6.16 -26.79
C MET A 398 4.79 6.14 -26.66
N GLU A 399 4.14 5.39 -27.53
CA GLU A 399 2.71 5.11 -27.46
C GLU A 399 2.48 3.61 -27.36
N ARG A 400 1.60 3.19 -26.46
CA ARG A 400 1.29 1.80 -26.18
C ARG A 400 -0.19 1.59 -26.04
N HIS A 401 -0.64 0.45 -26.53
CA HIS A 401 -2.01 -0.02 -26.42
C HIS A 401 -2.01 -1.37 -25.72
N TYR A 402 -2.85 -1.51 -24.70
CA TYR A 402 -3.03 -2.74 -23.96
C TYR A 402 -4.49 -3.14 -23.98
N ASP A 403 -4.77 -4.30 -24.57
CA ASP A 403 -6.08 -4.94 -24.60
C ASP A 403 -6.03 -6.17 -23.70
N GLN A 404 -6.71 -6.12 -22.56
CA GLN A 404 -6.57 -7.15 -21.53
C GLN A 404 -7.92 -7.66 -21.05
N TRP A 405 -7.98 -8.97 -20.84
CA TRP A 405 -9.16 -9.67 -20.31
C TRP A 405 -8.85 -10.23 -18.93
N PHE A 406 -9.75 -9.99 -17.98
CA PHE A 406 -9.62 -10.39 -16.59
C PHE A 406 -10.77 -11.31 -16.19
N PRO A 407 -10.69 -12.62 -16.50
CA PRO A 407 -11.67 -13.59 -16.04
C PRO A 407 -11.52 -13.81 -14.54
N SER A 408 -12.65 -14.08 -13.88
CA SER A 408 -12.71 -14.40 -12.47
C SER A 408 -13.92 -15.29 -12.17
N PHE A 409 -13.77 -16.24 -11.23
CA PHE A 409 -14.88 -17.08 -10.78
C PHE A 409 -14.65 -17.55 -9.34
N GLY A 410 -15.73 -17.92 -8.67
CA GLY A 410 -15.69 -18.54 -7.36
C GLY A 410 -16.89 -19.46 -7.16
N ILE A 411 -16.67 -20.55 -6.44
CA ILE A 411 -17.70 -21.49 -6.01
C ILE A 411 -17.51 -21.81 -4.54
N THR A 412 -18.58 -21.80 -3.78
CA THR A 412 -18.58 -22.08 -2.34
C THR A 412 -19.60 -23.15 -2.02
N LEU A 413 -19.19 -24.16 -1.27
CA LEU A 413 -20.05 -25.17 -0.67
C LEU A 413 -20.20 -24.87 0.83
N LYS A 414 -21.44 -24.70 1.28
CA LYS A 414 -21.80 -24.46 2.69
C LYS A 414 -22.38 -25.74 3.28
N GLU A 415 -21.66 -26.33 4.21
CA GLU A 415 -22.14 -27.45 5.02
C GLU A 415 -22.35 -27.01 6.48
N PRO A 416 -23.07 -27.76 7.33
CA PRO A 416 -23.38 -27.32 8.69
C PRO A 416 -22.15 -26.96 9.55
N SER A 417 -21.03 -27.67 9.36
CA SER A 417 -19.78 -27.47 10.11
C SER A 417 -18.60 -27.02 9.24
N TRP A 418 -18.72 -27.09 7.92
CA TRP A 418 -17.65 -26.81 6.99
C TRP A 418 -18.08 -25.82 5.92
N HIS A 419 -17.20 -24.89 5.57
CA HIS A 419 -17.36 -24.06 4.37
C HIS A 419 -16.13 -24.24 3.50
N HIS A 420 -16.34 -24.57 2.24
CA HIS A 420 -15.28 -24.74 1.24
C HIS A 420 -15.48 -23.70 0.15
N SER A 421 -14.41 -23.01 -0.24
CA SER A 421 -14.44 -22.05 -1.36
C SER A 421 -13.26 -22.28 -2.28
N LEU A 422 -13.50 -22.34 -3.57
CA LEU A 422 -12.49 -22.34 -4.62
C LEU A 422 -12.73 -21.11 -5.49
N SER A 423 -11.70 -20.31 -5.71
CA SER A 423 -11.79 -19.09 -6.51
C SER A 423 -10.57 -18.90 -7.39
N PHE A 424 -10.79 -18.29 -8.55
CA PHE A 424 -9.77 -17.89 -9.50
C PHE A 424 -9.95 -16.42 -9.87
N ARG A 425 -8.84 -15.69 -10.01
CA ARG A 425 -8.85 -14.31 -10.46
C ARG A 425 -7.59 -13.96 -11.24
N THR A 426 -7.76 -13.12 -12.25
CA THR A 426 -6.68 -12.42 -12.94
C THR A 426 -6.69 -10.95 -12.52
N THR A 427 -5.51 -10.39 -12.23
CA THR A 427 -5.32 -8.97 -11.89
C THR A 427 -4.14 -8.39 -12.66
N THR A 428 -4.08 -7.07 -12.76
CA THR A 428 -2.93 -6.35 -13.30
C THR A 428 -2.41 -5.33 -12.28
N ALA A 429 -1.13 -4.96 -12.40
CA ALA A 429 -0.55 -3.79 -11.73
C ALA A 429 0.21 -2.98 -12.78
N ARG A 430 -0.12 -1.70 -12.89
CA ARG A 430 0.52 -0.80 -13.84
C ARG A 430 1.74 -0.15 -13.21
N PRO A 431 2.83 0.08 -13.97
CA PRO A 431 3.95 0.90 -13.48
C PRO A 431 3.47 2.26 -13.00
N SER A 432 4.11 2.80 -11.95
CA SER A 432 3.85 4.18 -11.53
C SER A 432 4.36 5.17 -12.59
N PHE A 433 3.83 6.39 -12.58
CA PHE A 433 4.29 7.42 -13.51
C PHE A 433 5.75 7.82 -13.25
N SER A 434 6.19 7.78 -11.99
CA SER A 434 7.61 7.99 -11.63
C SER A 434 8.52 6.90 -12.22
N GLN A 435 8.09 5.64 -12.24
CA GLN A 435 8.83 4.53 -12.87
C GLN A 435 8.92 4.67 -14.39
N LEU A 436 7.94 5.34 -15.01
CA LEU A 436 7.86 5.55 -16.48
C LEU A 436 8.45 6.89 -16.92
N SER A 437 8.83 7.79 -16.03
CA SER A 437 9.18 9.20 -16.36
C SER A 437 10.45 9.36 -17.20
N GLY A 438 11.31 8.36 -17.29
CA GLY A 438 12.62 8.46 -17.91
C GLY A 438 13.60 9.35 -17.12
N ASN A 439 13.23 9.79 -15.92
CA ASN A 439 14.05 10.65 -15.09
C ASN A 439 15.27 9.90 -14.55
N ILE A 440 16.37 10.65 -14.40
CA ILE A 440 17.59 10.19 -13.74
C ILE A 440 17.73 10.97 -12.43
N TYR A 441 17.87 10.24 -11.32
CA TYR A 441 18.03 10.82 -10.01
C TYR A 441 19.45 10.56 -9.50
N TYR A 442 20.14 11.62 -9.12
CA TYR A 442 21.43 11.54 -8.46
C TYR A 442 21.25 11.15 -6.99
N THR A 443 21.83 10.05 -6.58
CA THR A 443 21.81 9.59 -5.18
C THR A 443 23.15 9.86 -4.52
N SER A 444 24.25 9.58 -5.23
CA SER A 444 25.62 9.88 -4.86
C SER A 444 26.50 9.87 -6.11
N ARG A 445 27.77 10.24 -5.99
CA ARG A 445 28.73 10.16 -7.10
C ARG A 445 28.91 8.74 -7.68
N PHE A 446 28.53 7.70 -6.92
CA PHE A 446 28.65 6.30 -7.34
C PHE A 446 27.32 5.61 -7.64
N GLN A 447 26.20 6.27 -7.34
CA GLN A 447 24.87 5.69 -7.52
C GLN A 447 23.91 6.66 -8.19
N TYR A 448 23.28 6.20 -9.26
CA TYR A 448 22.16 6.87 -9.94
C TYR A 448 20.95 5.96 -9.99
N GLN A 449 19.79 6.56 -9.92
CA GLN A 449 18.54 5.85 -10.19
C GLN A 449 17.95 6.33 -11.50
N ILE A 450 17.61 5.40 -12.40
CA ILE A 450 17.03 5.70 -13.71
C ILE A 450 15.66 5.06 -13.78
N SER A 451 14.66 5.86 -14.14
CA SER A 451 13.32 5.34 -14.46
C SER A 451 13.32 4.63 -15.82
N ASN A 452 12.42 3.67 -16.01
CA ASN A 452 12.37 2.88 -17.23
C ASN A 452 11.01 3.06 -17.94
N PRO A 453 10.92 3.89 -18.99
CA PRO A 453 9.68 4.06 -19.73
C PRO A 453 9.25 2.80 -20.50
N LYS A 454 10.08 1.75 -20.60
CA LYS A 454 9.78 0.50 -21.31
C LYS A 454 9.05 -0.53 -20.44
N LEU A 455 8.72 -0.23 -19.20
CA LEU A 455 8.01 -1.14 -18.30
C LEU A 455 6.61 -1.49 -18.83
N GLN A 456 6.26 -2.76 -18.65
CA GLN A 456 4.96 -3.33 -19.03
C GLN A 456 4.13 -3.59 -17.77
N PRO A 457 2.79 -3.59 -17.86
CA PRO A 457 1.93 -3.99 -16.76
C PRO A 457 2.21 -5.42 -16.26
N VAL A 458 2.21 -5.60 -14.95
CA VAL A 458 2.33 -6.90 -14.28
C VAL A 458 1.01 -7.65 -14.40
N ASN A 459 1.02 -8.90 -14.81
CA ASN A 459 -0.17 -9.75 -14.84
C ASN A 459 -0.07 -10.86 -13.79
N THR A 460 -1.11 -11.00 -12.97
CA THR A 460 -1.15 -11.98 -11.88
C THR A 460 -2.34 -12.90 -12.04
N TYR A 461 -2.10 -14.20 -12.03
CA TYR A 461 -3.10 -15.27 -12.08
C TYR A 461 -3.10 -15.98 -10.73
N ARG A 462 -4.26 -16.06 -10.09
CA ARG A 462 -4.36 -16.56 -8.72
C ARG A 462 -5.48 -17.58 -8.59
N LEU A 463 -5.16 -18.77 -8.07
CA LEU A 463 -6.09 -19.80 -7.66
C LEU A 463 -6.02 -19.95 -6.15
N THR A 464 -7.16 -19.83 -5.47
CA THR A 464 -7.27 -19.90 -4.02
C THR A 464 -8.33 -20.92 -3.61
N TYR A 465 -7.94 -21.85 -2.74
CA TYR A 465 -8.86 -22.73 -2.01
C TYR A 465 -8.87 -22.33 -0.54
N SER A 466 -10.05 -22.11 0.03
CA SER A 466 -10.24 -21.78 1.44
C SER A 466 -11.20 -22.75 2.09
N VAL A 467 -10.93 -23.10 3.34
CA VAL A 467 -11.79 -23.95 4.15
C VAL A 467 -11.96 -23.37 5.54
N GLN A 468 -13.16 -23.40 6.08
CA GLN A 468 -13.45 -23.10 7.48
C GLN A 468 -14.09 -24.30 8.16
N TRP A 469 -13.58 -24.64 9.35
CA TRP A 469 -14.15 -25.65 10.23
C TRP A 469 -14.17 -25.11 11.65
N LYS A 470 -15.37 -24.86 12.18
CA LYS A 470 -15.55 -24.22 13.49
C LYS A 470 -14.71 -22.93 13.57
N ASP A 471 -13.76 -22.91 14.50
CA ASP A 471 -12.88 -21.78 14.80
C ASP A 471 -11.57 -21.78 13.97
N PHE A 472 -11.38 -22.79 13.11
CA PHE A 472 -10.23 -22.90 12.23
C PHE A 472 -10.56 -22.45 10.82
N MET A 473 -9.64 -21.72 10.21
CA MET A 473 -9.66 -21.34 8.80
C MET A 473 -8.34 -21.71 8.14
N GLY A 474 -8.39 -22.43 7.04
CA GLY A 474 -7.23 -22.78 6.21
C GLY A 474 -7.35 -22.18 4.82
N MET A 475 -6.22 -21.88 4.18
CA MET A 475 -6.17 -21.41 2.79
C MET A 475 -4.93 -21.97 2.09
N LEU A 476 -5.12 -22.42 0.85
CA LEU A 476 -4.04 -22.76 -0.08
C LEU A 476 -4.16 -21.86 -1.30
N ARG A 477 -3.06 -21.26 -1.73
CA ARG A 477 -3.03 -20.34 -2.86
C ARG A 477 -1.86 -20.64 -3.79
N TYR A 478 -2.17 -20.73 -5.07
CA TYR A 478 -1.19 -20.69 -6.14
C TYR A 478 -1.26 -19.34 -6.84
N THR A 479 -0.12 -18.69 -7.07
CA THR A 479 -0.01 -17.43 -7.79
C THR A 479 1.07 -17.54 -8.85
N ARG A 480 0.73 -17.16 -10.09
CA ARG A 480 1.68 -16.94 -11.17
C ARG A 480 1.69 -15.44 -11.50
N ILE A 481 2.89 -14.88 -11.62
CA ILE A 481 3.13 -13.46 -11.93
C ILE A 481 3.97 -13.40 -13.19
N ASP A 482 3.44 -12.75 -14.23
CA ASP A 482 4.14 -12.45 -15.47
C ASP A 482 4.43 -10.94 -15.51
N HIS A 483 5.59 -10.54 -16.07
CA HIS A 483 6.09 -9.17 -16.13
C HIS A 483 6.26 -8.50 -14.74
N SER A 484 6.65 -9.26 -13.71
CA SER A 484 6.91 -8.69 -12.38
C SER A 484 7.95 -7.56 -12.48
N ILE A 485 7.62 -6.36 -11.99
CA ILE A 485 8.55 -5.23 -11.96
C ILE A 485 9.42 -5.35 -10.72
N MET A 486 10.73 -5.37 -10.91
CA MET A 486 11.70 -5.42 -9.82
C MET A 486 12.83 -4.43 -10.06
N TYR A 487 13.42 -4.02 -8.97
CA TYR A 487 14.62 -3.20 -8.95
C TYR A 487 15.83 -4.05 -9.34
N ILE A 488 16.71 -3.49 -10.16
CA ILE A 488 17.97 -4.10 -10.58
C ILE A 488 19.10 -3.10 -10.47
N HIS A 489 20.33 -3.62 -10.42
CA HIS A 489 21.54 -2.82 -10.42
C HIS A 489 22.38 -3.20 -11.65
N GLU A 490 22.74 -2.19 -12.43
CA GLU A 490 23.57 -2.35 -13.64
C GLU A 490 24.84 -1.53 -13.49
N VAL A 491 25.91 -1.98 -14.13
CA VAL A 491 27.20 -1.29 -14.14
C VAL A 491 27.45 -0.74 -15.55
N PRO A 492 27.36 0.56 -15.79
CA PRO A 492 27.75 1.17 -17.05
C PRO A 492 29.24 0.94 -17.39
N GLU A 493 29.58 0.90 -18.67
CA GLU A 493 30.96 0.68 -19.11
C GLU A 493 31.84 1.93 -18.99
N ASP A 494 31.27 3.07 -18.61
CA ASP A 494 31.97 4.35 -18.48
C ASP A 494 32.77 4.47 -17.18
N LYS A 495 33.68 5.43 -17.12
CA LYS A 495 34.44 5.75 -15.91
C LYS A 495 34.14 7.17 -15.43
N PRO A 496 34.09 7.41 -14.10
CA PRO A 496 34.41 6.48 -13.00
C PRO A 496 33.36 5.36 -12.86
N VAL A 497 33.77 4.20 -12.33
CA VAL A 497 32.87 3.08 -12.09
C VAL A 497 31.80 3.49 -11.10
N ARG A 498 30.56 3.21 -11.46
CA ARG A 498 29.36 3.47 -10.69
C ARG A 498 28.34 2.38 -10.98
N TYR A 499 27.30 2.29 -10.17
CA TYR A 499 26.16 1.43 -10.48
C TYR A 499 24.89 2.26 -10.65
N VAL A 500 24.04 1.77 -11.53
CA VAL A 500 22.77 2.37 -11.85
C VAL A 500 21.67 1.46 -11.37
N SER A 501 20.75 2.01 -10.60
CA SER A 501 19.58 1.30 -10.13
C SER A 501 18.40 1.64 -11.04
N THR A 502 17.72 0.61 -11.58
CA THR A 502 16.56 0.80 -12.47
C THR A 502 15.51 -0.29 -12.25
N PHE A 503 14.39 -0.16 -12.91
CA PHE A 503 13.31 -1.15 -12.87
C PHE A 503 13.28 -1.98 -14.14
N MET A 504 13.01 -3.28 -14.02
CA MET A 504 12.87 -4.19 -15.15
C MET A 504 11.72 -5.18 -14.94
N ASN A 505 11.12 -5.65 -16.04
CA ASN A 505 10.10 -6.69 -16.01
C ASN A 505 10.72 -8.07 -16.05
N PHE A 506 10.25 -8.97 -15.17
CA PHE A 506 10.65 -10.36 -15.09
C PHE A 506 9.45 -11.30 -15.22
N ASN A 507 9.61 -12.38 -15.96
CA ASN A 507 8.55 -13.35 -16.23
C ASN A 507 8.63 -14.58 -15.34
N LYS A 508 7.46 -15.24 -15.16
CA LYS A 508 7.32 -16.59 -14.61
C LYS A 508 7.70 -16.74 -13.13
N MET A 509 7.40 -15.73 -12.30
CA MET A 509 7.44 -15.94 -10.86
C MET A 509 6.22 -16.76 -10.42
N GLN A 510 6.44 -17.82 -9.64
CA GLN A 510 5.40 -18.65 -9.06
C GLN A 510 5.49 -18.61 -7.53
N LYS A 511 4.33 -18.53 -6.87
CA LYS A 511 4.24 -18.56 -5.41
C LYS A 511 3.20 -19.59 -4.98
N TYR A 512 3.53 -20.37 -3.96
CA TYR A 512 2.67 -21.36 -3.31
C TYR A 512 2.53 -20.98 -1.85
N MET A 513 1.31 -20.74 -1.39
CA MET A 513 1.06 -20.25 -0.03
C MET A 513 0.11 -21.20 0.69
N ALA A 514 0.42 -21.51 1.94
CA ALA A 514 -0.49 -22.12 2.90
C ALA A 514 -0.69 -21.16 4.09
N TYR A 515 -1.92 -21.02 4.56
CA TYR A 515 -2.30 -20.15 5.67
C TYR A 515 -3.24 -20.91 6.60
N LEU A 516 -3.06 -20.73 7.90
CA LEU A 516 -3.93 -21.26 8.95
C LEU A 516 -4.22 -20.15 9.97
N ASN A 517 -5.47 -20.05 10.40
CA ASN A 517 -5.90 -19.20 11.50
C ASN A 517 -6.77 -20.00 12.48
N TRP A 518 -6.61 -19.71 13.74
CA TRP A 518 -7.47 -20.18 14.83
C TRP A 518 -7.80 -19.01 15.76
N GLY A 519 -9.09 -18.86 16.14
CA GLY A 519 -9.51 -17.84 17.10
C GLY A 519 -10.74 -18.28 17.86
N HIS A 520 -10.67 -18.25 19.20
CA HIS A 520 -11.75 -18.68 20.08
C HIS A 520 -12.16 -17.58 21.06
N VAL A 521 -13.30 -17.75 21.72
CA VAL A 521 -13.80 -16.84 22.77
C VAL A 521 -13.97 -17.63 24.06
N PHE A 522 -13.11 -17.35 25.03
CA PHE A 522 -13.18 -17.85 26.41
C PHE A 522 -13.56 -16.69 27.32
N ASP A 523 -14.81 -16.59 27.73
CA ASP A 523 -15.30 -15.55 28.66
C ASP A 523 -14.65 -14.16 28.43
N CYS A 524 -13.73 -13.76 29.30
CA CYS A 524 -13.03 -12.47 29.20
C CYS A 524 -11.81 -12.51 28.26
N TRP A 525 -11.32 -13.68 27.88
CA TRP A 525 -10.12 -13.88 27.07
C TRP A 525 -10.46 -14.34 25.65
N ARG A 526 -9.84 -13.73 24.65
CA ARG A 526 -10.05 -14.01 23.22
C ARG A 526 -8.71 -14.12 22.51
N PRO A 527 -8.14 -15.35 22.47
CA PRO A 527 -6.93 -15.60 21.67
C PRO A 527 -7.25 -15.64 20.17
N ASN A 528 -6.29 -15.21 19.37
CA ASN A 528 -6.25 -15.41 17.92
C ASN A 528 -4.83 -15.78 17.52
N ALA A 529 -4.65 -16.88 16.80
CA ALA A 529 -3.37 -17.33 16.30
C ALA A 529 -3.45 -17.51 14.78
N HIS A 530 -2.44 -17.03 14.07
CA HIS A 530 -2.32 -17.36 12.65
C HIS A 530 -0.87 -17.68 12.26
N ALA A 531 -0.73 -18.47 11.19
CA ALA A 531 0.55 -18.76 10.57
C ALA A 531 0.38 -18.84 9.05
N SER A 532 1.40 -18.42 8.32
CA SER A 532 1.46 -18.60 6.88
C SER A 532 2.87 -19.01 6.44
N ILE A 533 2.93 -19.77 5.36
CA ILE A 533 4.16 -20.11 4.64
C ILE A 533 3.94 -19.85 3.15
N THR A 534 4.88 -19.17 2.52
CA THR A 534 4.89 -18.93 1.08
C THR A 534 6.21 -19.42 0.50
N TYR A 535 6.16 -20.35 -0.43
CA TYR A 535 7.32 -20.75 -1.22
C TYR A 535 7.29 -20.05 -2.57
N GLN A 536 8.39 -19.37 -2.89
CA GLN A 536 8.61 -18.71 -4.18
C GLN A 536 9.49 -19.59 -5.07
N ARG A 537 9.09 -19.74 -6.34
CA ARG A 537 9.92 -20.29 -7.41
C ARG A 537 10.16 -19.21 -8.47
N PHE A 538 11.41 -18.77 -8.55
CA PHE A 538 11.79 -17.68 -9.45
C PHE A 538 13.29 -17.79 -9.79
N SER A 539 13.63 -17.69 -11.08
CA SER A 539 15.02 -17.68 -11.56
C SER A 539 15.13 -16.70 -12.72
N VAL A 540 16.26 -16.05 -12.83
CA VAL A 540 16.59 -15.06 -13.84
C VAL A 540 17.86 -15.47 -14.56
N ASN A 541 17.89 -15.34 -15.88
CA ASN A 541 19.14 -15.40 -16.63
C ASN A 541 19.73 -13.99 -16.66
N ASP A 542 20.81 -13.78 -15.92
CA ASP A 542 21.50 -12.53 -15.77
C ASP A 542 22.88 -12.65 -16.43
N HIS A 543 23.07 -12.00 -17.59
CA HIS A 543 24.30 -12.08 -18.40
C HIS A 543 24.81 -13.50 -18.72
N GLY A 544 23.88 -14.46 -18.90
CA GLY A 544 24.17 -15.85 -19.20
C GLY A 544 24.31 -16.76 -17.98
N GLU A 545 24.29 -16.23 -16.79
CA GLU A 545 24.22 -16.96 -15.53
C GLU A 545 22.77 -17.14 -15.06
N LEU A 546 22.39 -18.36 -14.68
CA LEU A 546 21.06 -18.65 -14.14
C LEU A 546 21.06 -18.47 -12.62
N ILE A 547 20.64 -17.29 -12.16
CA ILE A 547 20.51 -16.99 -10.73
C ILE A 547 19.15 -17.44 -10.22
N SER A 548 19.14 -18.26 -9.16
CA SER A 548 17.92 -18.79 -8.56
C SER A 548 17.57 -18.05 -7.26
N TYR A 549 16.38 -17.45 -7.24
CA TYR A 549 15.79 -16.76 -6.08
C TYR A 549 14.66 -17.57 -5.44
N ASN A 550 14.80 -18.90 -5.43
CA ASN A 550 13.85 -19.79 -4.80
C ASN A 550 13.97 -19.70 -3.28
N GLY A 551 12.84 -19.73 -2.58
CA GLY A 551 12.88 -19.71 -1.12
C GLY A 551 11.52 -19.71 -0.48
N ALA A 552 11.50 -20.01 0.82
CA ALA A 552 10.30 -19.96 1.65
C ALA A 552 10.36 -18.78 2.62
N THR A 553 9.24 -18.09 2.74
CA THR A 553 8.99 -17.14 3.81
C THR A 553 7.84 -17.66 4.68
N TRP A 554 7.91 -17.48 5.99
CA TRP A 554 6.82 -17.80 6.88
C TRP A 554 6.67 -16.76 7.97
N ASN A 555 5.45 -16.56 8.42
CA ASN A 555 5.14 -15.70 9.55
C ASN A 555 4.13 -16.37 10.46
N ALA A 556 4.16 -16.00 11.74
CA ALA A 556 3.20 -16.41 12.73
C ALA A 556 2.88 -15.26 13.68
N SER A 557 1.65 -15.17 14.14
CA SER A 557 1.28 -14.25 15.22
C SER A 557 0.34 -14.89 16.23
N PHE A 558 0.37 -14.32 17.43
CA PHE A 558 -0.52 -14.69 18.52
C PHE A 558 -1.00 -13.42 19.23
N ASP A 559 -2.30 -13.15 19.10
CA ASP A 559 -2.96 -11.99 19.67
C ASP A 559 -3.83 -12.43 20.85
N ASN A 560 -3.75 -11.71 21.96
CA ASN A 560 -4.55 -11.95 23.13
C ASN A 560 -5.33 -10.70 23.51
N TYR A 561 -6.64 -10.82 23.64
CA TYR A 561 -7.52 -9.75 24.07
C TYR A 561 -8.20 -10.14 25.37
N PHE A 562 -8.21 -9.20 26.31
CA PHE A 562 -8.88 -9.35 27.61
C PHE A 562 -9.90 -8.23 27.77
N THR A 563 -11.16 -8.60 27.96
CA THR A 563 -12.23 -7.67 28.31
C THR A 563 -12.47 -7.76 29.81
N LEU A 564 -12.12 -6.72 30.55
CA LEU A 564 -12.23 -6.66 31.99
C LEU A 564 -13.48 -5.86 32.41
N PRO A 565 -13.95 -6.00 33.69
CA PRO A 565 -15.04 -5.19 34.21
C PRO A 565 -14.80 -3.69 34.05
N ASN A 566 -15.89 -2.89 34.04
CA ASN A 566 -15.85 -1.43 33.93
C ASN A 566 -15.24 -0.91 32.64
N ASP A 567 -15.44 -1.62 31.50
CA ASP A 567 -14.99 -1.23 30.16
C ASP A 567 -13.47 -1.06 29.99
N TYR A 568 -12.67 -1.76 30.79
CA TYR A 568 -11.25 -1.92 30.53
C TYR A 568 -11.00 -3.00 29.48
N GLN A 569 -10.08 -2.73 28.59
CA GLN A 569 -9.55 -3.72 27.64
C GLN A 569 -8.03 -3.71 27.66
N LEU A 570 -7.47 -4.90 27.58
CA LEU A 570 -6.03 -5.10 27.40
C LEU A 570 -5.79 -5.97 26.18
N SER A 571 -4.73 -5.70 25.47
CA SER A 571 -4.23 -6.55 24.39
C SER A 571 -2.75 -6.83 24.57
N LEU A 572 -2.33 -8.04 24.20
CA LEU A 572 -0.94 -8.45 24.09
C LEU A 572 -0.79 -9.21 22.78
N SER A 573 0.05 -8.71 21.89
CA SER A 573 0.31 -9.32 20.59
C SER A 573 1.78 -9.64 20.41
N TYR A 574 2.04 -10.79 19.80
CA TYR A 574 3.37 -11.19 19.34
C TYR A 574 3.29 -11.58 17.87
N SER A 575 4.21 -11.10 17.05
CA SER A 575 4.37 -11.54 15.68
C SER A 575 5.83 -11.83 15.35
N PHE A 576 6.03 -12.84 14.51
CA PHE A 576 7.33 -13.23 13.99
C PHE A 576 7.24 -13.41 12.47
N ASP A 577 8.22 -12.88 11.74
CA ASP A 577 8.44 -13.10 10.31
C ASP A 577 9.87 -13.62 10.13
N ASN A 578 10.05 -14.75 9.43
CA ASN A 578 11.38 -15.29 9.21
C ASN A 578 12.19 -14.55 8.16
N GLY A 579 11.62 -13.51 7.53
CA GLY A 579 12.22 -12.87 6.37
C GLY A 579 12.21 -13.82 5.17
N GLY A 580 13.40 -14.22 4.67
CA GLY A 580 13.56 -15.15 3.55
C GLY A 580 13.50 -14.47 2.18
N GLN A 581 13.24 -15.22 1.12
CA GLN A 581 13.34 -14.74 -0.25
C GLN A 581 12.03 -14.13 -0.76
N VAL A 582 12.05 -12.84 -1.11
CA VAL A 582 10.91 -12.13 -1.73
C VAL A 582 11.38 -11.42 -3.00
N GLY A 583 10.92 -11.87 -4.17
CA GLY A 583 11.48 -11.41 -5.43
C GLY A 583 12.96 -11.79 -5.54
N LYS A 584 13.81 -10.83 -5.83
CA LYS A 584 15.27 -10.98 -5.88
C LYS A 584 15.95 -10.73 -4.52
N THR A 585 15.24 -10.17 -3.56
CA THR A 585 15.78 -9.73 -2.28
C THR A 585 15.55 -10.77 -1.17
N LYS A 586 16.57 -10.99 -0.36
CA LYS A 586 16.52 -11.82 0.84
C LYS A 586 16.48 -10.94 2.08
N PHE A 587 15.43 -11.11 2.90
CA PHE A 587 15.22 -10.37 4.14
C PHE A 587 15.68 -11.17 5.36
N SER A 588 16.08 -10.47 6.42
CA SER A 588 16.35 -11.06 7.73
C SER A 588 15.06 -11.28 8.53
N PRO A 589 15.08 -12.16 9.55
CA PRO A 589 13.96 -12.30 10.47
C PRO A 589 13.66 -11.01 11.24
N THR A 590 12.36 -10.78 11.52
CA THR A 590 11.89 -9.71 12.39
C THR A 590 10.86 -10.25 13.38
N GLN A 591 10.72 -9.59 14.52
CA GLN A 591 9.67 -9.90 15.49
C GLN A 591 9.16 -8.63 16.16
N ASN A 592 7.92 -8.69 16.63
CA ASN A 592 7.26 -7.56 17.27
C ASN A 592 6.43 -8.00 18.47
N TRP A 593 6.60 -7.32 19.60
CA TRP A 593 5.75 -7.39 20.76
C TRP A 593 5.01 -6.07 20.93
N SER A 594 3.69 -6.14 21.06
CA SER A 594 2.84 -4.96 21.24
C SER A 594 1.90 -5.13 22.44
N LEU A 595 1.68 -4.03 23.15
CA LEU A 595 0.70 -3.92 24.24
C LEU A 595 -0.32 -2.85 23.91
N GLY A 596 -1.57 -3.10 24.34
CA GLY A 596 -2.63 -2.10 24.30
C GLY A 596 -3.44 -2.09 25.58
N ALA A 597 -3.85 -0.91 26.01
CA ALA A 597 -4.80 -0.71 27.10
C ALA A 597 -5.77 0.40 26.73
N ASN A 598 -7.06 0.19 26.86
CA ASN A 598 -8.04 1.23 26.67
C ASN A 598 -9.14 1.24 27.73
N LYS A 599 -9.72 2.42 27.92
CA LYS A 599 -10.83 2.67 28.83
C LYS A 599 -11.81 3.65 28.21
N SER A 600 -13.09 3.32 28.32
CA SER A 600 -14.17 4.20 27.89
C SER A 600 -15.01 4.68 29.08
N TRP A 601 -15.46 5.94 29.06
CA TRP A 601 -16.35 6.55 30.01
C TRP A 601 -17.56 7.16 29.29
N MET A 602 -18.62 7.51 30.05
CA MET A 602 -19.82 8.19 29.54
C MET A 602 -20.46 7.46 28.34
N ASP A 603 -20.66 6.14 28.47
CA ASP A 603 -21.14 5.28 27.36
C ASP A 603 -20.29 5.34 26.10
N GLY A 604 -18.96 5.55 26.27
CA GLY A 604 -17.96 5.64 25.22
C GLY A 604 -17.96 6.97 24.49
N ARG A 605 -18.42 8.05 25.12
CA ARG A 605 -18.21 9.42 24.64
C ARG A 605 -16.78 9.88 24.82
N LEU A 606 -16.17 9.54 25.96
CA LEU A 606 -14.75 9.75 26.22
C LEU A 606 -14.03 8.40 26.18
N GLN A 607 -12.97 8.30 25.43
CA GLN A 607 -12.12 7.12 25.34
C GLN A 607 -10.66 7.56 25.46
N VAL A 608 -9.91 6.84 26.29
CA VAL A 608 -8.45 6.99 26.39
C VAL A 608 -7.83 5.63 26.10
N ALA A 609 -6.90 5.61 25.17
CA ALA A 609 -6.18 4.42 24.78
C ALA A 609 -4.67 4.66 24.84
N PHE A 610 -3.97 3.67 25.32
CA PHE A 610 -2.51 3.59 25.29
C PHE A 610 -2.10 2.38 24.47
N SER A 611 -1.13 2.56 23.58
CA SER A 611 -0.51 1.44 22.88
C SER A 611 1.01 1.57 22.89
N ALA A 612 1.68 0.44 23.01
CA ALA A 612 3.13 0.32 22.89
C ALA A 612 3.44 -0.71 21.79
N ASN A 613 4.24 -0.34 20.83
CA ASN A 613 4.63 -1.15 19.68
C ASN A 613 6.13 -1.38 19.68
N ASP A 614 6.56 -2.56 19.21
CA ASP A 614 7.96 -2.99 19.15
C ASP A 614 8.71 -2.78 20.47
N LEU A 615 8.14 -3.35 21.55
CA LEU A 615 8.59 -3.17 22.93
C LEU A 615 10.08 -3.49 23.15
N PHE A 616 10.66 -4.35 22.34
CA PHE A 616 12.05 -4.80 22.45
C PHE A 616 12.93 -4.30 21.32
N HIS A 617 12.45 -3.37 20.47
CA HIS A 617 13.17 -2.75 19.34
C HIS A 617 13.76 -3.79 18.37
N GLN A 618 12.94 -4.77 17.96
CA GLN A 618 13.38 -5.91 17.15
C GLN A 618 12.89 -5.87 15.70
N GLN A 619 12.22 -4.79 15.31
CA GLN A 619 11.82 -4.54 13.92
C GLN A 619 12.95 -3.84 13.15
N LEU A 620 14.02 -4.57 12.88
CA LEU A 620 15.15 -4.13 12.07
C LEU A 620 15.15 -4.88 10.75
N PHE A 621 14.98 -4.17 9.65
CA PHE A 621 14.90 -4.75 8.30
C PHE A 621 16.27 -4.76 7.66
N LYS A 622 16.81 -5.97 7.47
CA LYS A 622 18.05 -6.18 6.69
C LYS A 622 17.70 -6.90 5.42
N GLU A 623 18.21 -6.40 4.31
CA GLU A 623 17.99 -6.98 3.00
C GLU A 623 19.31 -7.19 2.25
N ARG A 624 19.32 -8.20 1.40
CA ARG A 624 20.42 -8.51 0.48
C ARG A 624 19.88 -8.93 -0.86
N THR A 625 20.48 -8.40 -1.92
CA THR A 625 20.21 -8.79 -3.29
C THR A 625 21.50 -9.22 -3.94
N HIS A 626 21.52 -10.41 -4.52
CA HIS A 626 22.64 -10.93 -5.29
C HIS A 626 22.28 -10.87 -6.78
N GLU A 627 23.13 -10.21 -7.57
CA GLU A 627 23.03 -10.07 -9.02
C GLU A 627 24.40 -10.34 -9.63
N HIS A 628 24.45 -10.63 -10.94
CA HIS A 628 25.72 -10.92 -11.62
C HIS A 628 26.75 -9.77 -11.42
N ALA A 629 26.32 -8.55 -11.66
CA ALA A 629 27.19 -7.36 -11.59
C ALA A 629 27.28 -6.72 -10.21
N VAL A 630 26.29 -6.88 -9.33
CA VAL A 630 26.22 -6.16 -8.05
C VAL A 630 25.66 -7.03 -6.93
N ASP A 631 26.40 -7.12 -5.83
CA ASP A 631 25.85 -7.58 -4.56
C ASP A 631 25.47 -6.36 -3.71
N PHE A 632 24.20 -6.23 -3.43
CA PHE A 632 23.68 -5.11 -2.65
C PHE A 632 23.18 -5.58 -1.29
N SER A 633 23.51 -4.85 -0.24
CA SER A 633 22.98 -5.06 1.11
C SER A 633 22.58 -3.74 1.76
N GLN A 634 21.48 -3.76 2.49
CA GLN A 634 20.96 -2.60 3.19
C GLN A 634 20.35 -3.00 4.52
N THR A 635 20.48 -2.13 5.51
CA THR A 635 19.73 -2.20 6.76
C THR A 635 18.84 -0.97 6.87
N GLU A 636 17.57 -1.17 7.20
CA GLU A 636 16.62 -0.08 7.42
C GLU A 636 16.14 -0.11 8.88
N ASP A 637 16.52 0.89 9.64
CA ASP A 637 16.09 1.10 11.02
C ASP A 637 15.26 2.37 11.11
N TYR A 638 13.95 2.23 10.94
CA TYR A 638 12.97 3.31 11.03
C TYR A 638 12.55 3.64 12.47
N LYS A 639 13.16 3.02 13.47
CA LYS A 639 12.82 3.22 14.89
C LYS A 639 11.31 3.05 15.14
N LEU A 640 10.76 1.91 14.71
CA LEU A 640 9.32 1.62 14.75
C LEU A 640 8.75 1.42 16.16
N TRP A 641 9.61 1.31 17.18
CA TRP A 641 9.15 1.29 18.56
C TRP A 641 8.43 2.60 18.91
N SER A 642 7.30 2.50 19.56
CA SER A 642 6.54 3.69 19.91
C SER A 642 5.61 3.47 21.10
N TYR A 643 5.37 4.54 21.84
CA TYR A 643 4.34 4.66 22.87
C TYR A 643 3.34 5.72 22.40
N LYS A 644 2.07 5.34 22.22
CA LYS A 644 1.02 6.25 21.72
C LYS A 644 -0.08 6.38 22.76
N LEU A 645 -0.41 7.62 23.11
CA LEU A 645 -1.58 7.96 23.91
C LEU A 645 -2.61 8.65 23.01
N THR A 646 -3.82 8.10 22.96
CA THR A 646 -4.94 8.61 22.16
C THR A 646 -6.09 9.01 23.08
N ILE A 647 -6.62 10.21 22.88
CA ILE A 647 -7.83 10.70 23.54
C ILE A 647 -8.87 11.00 22.48
N THR A 648 -10.03 10.37 22.60
CA THR A 648 -11.16 10.57 21.69
C THR A 648 -12.37 11.04 22.47
N TRP A 649 -12.96 12.16 22.02
CA TRP A 649 -14.21 12.68 22.55
C TRP A 649 -15.28 12.72 21.46
N LYS A 650 -16.47 12.20 21.77
CA LYS A 650 -17.61 12.10 20.84
C LYS A 650 -18.85 12.67 21.48
N PHE A 651 -19.57 13.53 20.77
CA PHE A 651 -20.90 13.95 21.15
C PHE A 651 -21.92 13.48 20.10
N ASN A 652 -23.08 13.07 20.56
CA ASN A 652 -24.15 12.52 19.72
C ASN A 652 -23.64 11.45 18.75
N LYS A 653 -23.61 10.18 19.13
CA LYS A 653 -23.08 9.02 18.38
C LYS A 653 -23.79 8.82 17.03
N ARG A 654 -23.41 9.57 16.00
CA ARG A 654 -24.04 9.57 14.68
C ARG A 654 -22.97 9.58 13.59
N LYS A 655 -23.35 9.30 12.38
CA LYS A 655 -22.46 9.25 11.20
C LYS A 655 -23.09 10.02 10.06
N GLY A 656 -22.30 10.77 9.30
CA GLY A 656 -22.68 11.30 8.00
C GLY A 656 -23.03 10.18 7.01
N ARG A 657 -23.84 10.52 6.02
CA ARG A 657 -24.24 9.61 4.94
C ARG A 657 -23.52 10.07 3.68
N TYR A 658 -22.36 9.64 3.40
CA TYR A 658 -21.82 9.84 2.07
C TYR A 658 -21.78 8.50 1.35
N ASN A 659 -22.36 8.42 0.14
CA ASN A 659 -22.47 7.19 -0.66
C ASN A 659 -21.75 7.29 -2.02
N GLY A 660 -20.96 8.32 -2.26
CA GLY A 660 -20.09 8.45 -3.44
C GLY A 660 -18.95 7.43 -3.44
N MET A 661 -18.35 7.18 -4.60
CA MET A 661 -17.18 6.31 -4.80
C MET A 661 -16.13 7.08 -5.57
N ASN A 662 -14.86 6.98 -5.15
CA ASN A 662 -13.74 7.53 -5.90
C ASN A 662 -13.40 6.60 -7.09
N SER A 663 -13.76 6.99 -8.30
CA SER A 663 -13.41 6.25 -9.53
C SER A 663 -12.04 6.64 -10.09
N ALA A 664 -11.43 7.72 -9.59
CA ALA A 664 -10.10 8.17 -9.98
C ALA A 664 -8.96 7.52 -9.16
N GLU A 665 -9.27 6.77 -8.09
CA GLU A 665 -8.26 6.29 -7.13
C GLU A 665 -7.20 5.37 -7.74
N ASP A 666 -7.58 4.56 -8.75
CA ASP A 666 -6.60 3.68 -9.40
C ASP A 666 -5.52 4.49 -10.12
N GLU A 667 -5.89 5.62 -10.71
CA GLU A 667 -4.94 6.53 -11.34
C GLU A 667 -4.20 7.39 -10.29
N LEU A 668 -4.87 7.79 -9.21
CA LEU A 668 -4.24 8.50 -8.09
C LEU A 668 -3.15 7.65 -7.41
N ASN A 669 -3.36 6.35 -7.26
CA ASN A 669 -2.39 5.43 -6.65
C ASN A 669 -1.13 5.21 -7.53
N ARG A 670 -1.11 5.69 -8.78
CA ARG A 670 0.05 5.64 -9.68
C ARG A 670 0.93 6.90 -9.61
N LEU A 671 0.45 7.96 -8.94
CA LEU A 671 1.21 9.20 -8.75
C LEU A 671 2.29 9.02 -7.70
#